data_3768b12700132547fe61bc7093c313e1
#
_entry.id   3768b12700132547fe61bc7093c313e1
#
_cell.length_a   1.000
_cell.length_b   1.000
_cell.length_c   1.000
_cell.angle_alpha   90.00
_cell.angle_beta   90.00
_cell.angle_gamma   90.00
#
_symmetry.space_group_name_H-M   'P 1'
#
loop_
_entity.id
_entity.type
_entity.pdbx_description
1 polymer ?
#
loop_
_entity_poly.entity_id
_entity_poly.type
_entity_poly.pdbx_seq_one_letter_code
_entity_poly.pdbx_strand_id
1 'polypeptide(L)'
;MKRYLLYIATVALATACMKESEAPRLEEDRDPVVSIPIDANRGEVIIKFMPEMEDILEATMTRSRGEATRSGIPSTDEVLDILDAYSFERVFPVDMRHEERTREAGLHLWYIVRFDEDTNLRLAFEQLSQLGEVDKVQCNRKIYRAYNPNAEARFISCAEAASYPTTRTATMPFNDPEMYRQWCYINDGTAPFAQEWAAVVAGADAGCRDAWELTTGDEEIIVAVMDEAVMWSHPDLADNIWINHEEELHAGKDADGNGYVDDRYGYNFVRNTGITSWTSNGSTGHGTHVAGTIAAVNDNGIGVAGIAGGGKGKRGVKIMTLQLFDGMNSCSLAMEARAMKYAADNGAVILQCSWGYNSAKSNLIMGYTPGPATEEEWAMTYPLEKEALDYFINCAGSPNGVINGGLAIFASGNEYAAQSSFPAAYSKCISVAAIAADYTPASYSNYGSEVLLSAPGGDMEYYGTPGQRDDIYDDNGTLLEQGSIFSTLVLDGVAGYGYYEGTSMACPHVSGVAALGLAYAKQQHRHFTSEEYRELLFETARDIDKYFVGEKLFYMNHTSAGAVPVKMNLADYRGKMGRLIDAGALLKAIDGSGRDMRLPNLYLAPEATTTLDIAEYTTERITGVTVANNAIAEVTLSGTTLTIVAKGVGQTTYTLQTSNGKELRATITVREGASDKGWL
;
A
#
# COMPACT_ATOMS: atom_id res chain seq x y z
N MET A 1 -10.73 14.65 -49.40
CA MET A 1 -10.84 15.76 -48.46
C MET A 1 -12.30 16.25 -48.24
N LYS A 2 -13.31 15.38 -48.29
CA LYS A 2 -14.74 15.73 -48.04
C LYS A 2 -15.50 14.68 -47.20
N ARG A 3 -14.80 13.67 -46.59
CA ARG A 3 -15.41 12.65 -45.74
C ARG A 3 -15.01 12.72 -44.27
N TYR A 4 -14.05 13.56 -43.89
CA TYR A 4 -13.57 13.70 -42.50
C TYR A 4 -14.23 14.84 -41.70
N LEU A 5 -15.05 15.70 -42.38
CA LEU A 5 -15.75 16.82 -41.71
C LEU A 5 -17.13 16.44 -41.13
N LEU A 6 -17.59 15.19 -41.31
CA LEU A 6 -18.94 14.79 -40.86
C LEU A 6 -18.95 14.11 -39.49
N TYR A 7 -17.77 13.71 -38.95
CA TYR A 7 -17.70 13.05 -37.64
C TYR A 7 -17.47 14.01 -36.45
N ILE A 8 -16.95 15.21 -36.71
CA ILE A 8 -16.77 16.24 -35.67
C ILE A 8 -18.05 17.04 -35.40
N ALA A 9 -18.99 17.04 -36.32
CA ALA A 9 -20.26 17.76 -36.15
C ALA A 9 -21.34 17.00 -35.35
N THR A 10 -21.16 15.69 -35.09
CA THR A 10 -22.16 14.88 -34.38
C THR A 10 -21.97 14.82 -32.88
N VAL A 11 -20.80 15.19 -32.37
CA VAL A 11 -20.54 15.25 -30.92
C VAL A 11 -20.92 16.59 -30.28
N ALA A 12 -21.00 17.65 -31.08
CA ALA A 12 -21.34 19.00 -30.58
C ALA A 12 -22.85 19.30 -30.52
N LEU A 13 -23.72 18.38 -30.94
CA LEU A 13 -25.18 18.58 -30.99
C LEU A 13 -26.00 17.79 -29.99
N ALA A 14 -25.34 17.02 -29.09
CA ALA A 14 -26.04 16.24 -28.05
C ALA A 14 -26.20 16.98 -26.71
N THR A 15 -25.74 18.23 -26.59
CA THR A 15 -25.81 19.00 -25.32
C THR A 15 -26.83 20.15 -25.31
N ALA A 16 -27.68 20.23 -26.29
CA ALA A 16 -28.76 21.25 -26.28
C ALA A 16 -30.10 20.61 -26.64
N CYS A 17 -30.87 20.26 -25.64
CA CYS A 17 -32.33 20.08 -25.54
C CYS A 17 -32.70 18.82 -24.74
N MET A 18 -32.66 18.90 -23.43
CA MET A 18 -33.61 18.18 -22.58
C MET A 18 -34.27 19.20 -21.64
N LYS A 19 -35.44 19.69 -22.03
CA LYS A 19 -36.37 20.31 -21.10
C LYS A 19 -36.91 19.23 -20.17
N GLU A 20 -36.86 19.53 -18.88
CA GLU A 20 -37.54 18.78 -17.83
C GLU A 20 -39.01 18.56 -18.22
N SER A 21 -39.43 17.33 -18.38
CA SER A 21 -40.80 16.91 -18.22
C SER A 21 -40.90 16.11 -16.93
N GLU A 22 -41.62 16.66 -15.96
CA GLU A 22 -41.99 15.92 -14.75
C GLU A 22 -42.76 14.65 -15.15
N ALA A 23 -42.14 13.51 -14.93
CA ALA A 23 -42.83 12.22 -14.93
C ALA A 23 -43.42 11.96 -13.54
N PRO A 24 -44.62 11.36 -13.44
CA PRO A 24 -45.30 11.13 -12.16
C PRO A 24 -44.49 10.17 -11.29
N ARG A 25 -44.29 10.55 -10.01
CA ARG A 25 -43.78 9.68 -8.97
C ARG A 25 -44.73 8.49 -8.80
N LEU A 26 -44.29 7.33 -9.25
CA LEU A 26 -44.81 6.07 -8.73
C LEU A 26 -43.89 5.72 -7.56
N GLU A 27 -44.36 5.91 -6.33
CA GLU A 27 -43.87 5.23 -5.17
C GLU A 27 -44.20 3.72 -5.33
N GLU A 28 -43.28 2.98 -5.90
CA GLU A 28 -43.25 1.53 -5.72
C GLU A 28 -42.26 1.26 -4.58
N ASP A 29 -42.81 0.83 -3.43
CA ASP A 29 -42.11 0.00 -2.45
C ASP A 29 -41.59 -1.25 -3.19
N ARG A 30 -40.42 -1.15 -3.80
CA ARG A 30 -39.64 -2.29 -4.24
C ARG A 30 -38.61 -2.51 -3.16
N ASP A 31 -38.75 -3.62 -2.44
CA ASP A 31 -37.63 -4.21 -1.72
C ASP A 31 -36.39 -4.11 -2.59
N PRO A 32 -35.26 -3.63 -2.08
CA PRO A 32 -34.04 -3.50 -2.88
C PRO A 32 -33.69 -4.88 -3.43
N VAL A 33 -33.88 -5.05 -4.74
CA VAL A 33 -33.53 -6.31 -5.41
C VAL A 33 -32.03 -6.50 -5.26
N VAL A 34 -31.63 -7.43 -4.38
CA VAL A 34 -30.22 -7.80 -4.19
C VAL A 34 -29.63 -8.20 -5.54
N SER A 35 -28.71 -7.41 -6.04
CA SER A 35 -27.97 -7.71 -7.26
C SER A 35 -26.71 -8.46 -6.89
N ILE A 36 -26.65 -9.76 -7.23
CA ILE A 36 -25.41 -10.53 -7.06
C ILE A 36 -24.41 -10.07 -8.12
N PRO A 37 -23.19 -9.64 -7.71
CA PRO A 37 -22.13 -9.25 -8.63
C PRO A 37 -21.72 -10.42 -9.54
N ILE A 38 -21.38 -10.11 -10.81
CA ILE A 38 -20.98 -11.13 -11.79
C ILE A 38 -19.69 -11.87 -11.42
N ASP A 39 -18.85 -11.22 -10.63
CA ASP A 39 -17.56 -11.69 -10.13
C ASP A 39 -17.64 -12.33 -8.74
N ALA A 40 -18.85 -12.52 -8.21
CA ALA A 40 -19.04 -13.26 -6.95
C ALA A 40 -18.63 -14.72 -7.11
N ASN A 41 -17.88 -15.24 -6.16
CA ASN A 41 -17.55 -16.66 -6.08
C ASN A 41 -18.84 -17.44 -5.84
N ARG A 42 -19.06 -18.48 -6.65
CA ARG A 42 -20.20 -19.39 -6.45
C ARG A 42 -19.94 -20.28 -5.24
N GLY A 43 -21.01 -20.70 -4.59
CA GLY A 43 -20.92 -21.66 -3.49
C GLY A 43 -20.35 -21.12 -2.19
N GLU A 44 -20.17 -19.81 -2.04
CA GLU A 44 -19.71 -19.20 -0.79
C GLU A 44 -20.27 -17.81 -0.53
N VAL A 45 -20.54 -17.53 0.74
CA VAL A 45 -20.98 -16.22 1.27
C VAL A 45 -20.18 -15.90 2.52
N ILE A 46 -19.89 -14.63 2.73
CA ILE A 46 -19.23 -14.12 3.94
C ILE A 46 -20.30 -13.46 4.81
N ILE A 47 -20.29 -13.77 6.09
CA ILE A 47 -21.21 -13.20 7.08
C ILE A 47 -20.46 -12.68 8.29
N LYS A 48 -20.99 -11.61 8.89
CA LYS A 48 -20.57 -11.13 10.20
C LYS A 48 -21.71 -11.31 11.18
N PHE A 49 -21.43 -11.90 12.33
CA PHE A 49 -22.40 -12.02 13.40
C PHE A 49 -22.42 -10.81 14.30
N MET A 50 -23.57 -10.60 14.97
CA MET A 50 -23.69 -9.66 16.06
C MET A 50 -22.79 -10.07 17.24
N PRO A 51 -22.24 -9.12 18.01
CA PRO A 51 -21.31 -9.42 19.11
C PRO A 51 -21.89 -10.38 20.17
N GLU A 52 -23.20 -10.35 20.39
CA GLU A 52 -23.90 -11.20 21.37
C GLU A 52 -23.83 -12.70 21.04
N MET A 53 -23.43 -13.05 19.81
CA MET A 53 -23.30 -14.44 19.35
C MET A 53 -21.94 -15.07 19.67
N GLU A 54 -20.99 -14.29 20.14
CA GLU A 54 -19.59 -14.69 20.36
C GLU A 54 -19.46 -15.99 21.15
N ASP A 55 -20.08 -16.07 22.34
CA ASP A 55 -19.96 -17.24 23.23
C ASP A 55 -20.42 -18.54 22.57
N ILE A 56 -21.53 -18.49 21.79
CA ILE A 56 -22.11 -19.65 21.12
C ILE A 56 -21.19 -20.10 19.98
N LEU A 57 -20.72 -19.17 19.17
CA LEU A 57 -19.82 -19.43 18.04
C LEU A 57 -18.53 -20.06 18.51
N GLU A 58 -17.91 -19.55 19.58
CA GLU A 58 -16.70 -20.09 20.14
C GLU A 58 -16.86 -21.48 20.74
N ALA A 59 -17.93 -21.69 21.47
CA ALA A 59 -18.24 -23.01 22.01
C ALA A 59 -18.38 -24.05 20.88
N THR A 60 -18.93 -23.65 19.74
CA THR A 60 -19.07 -24.51 18.56
C THR A 60 -17.74 -24.77 17.88
N MET A 61 -16.93 -23.73 17.64
CA MET A 61 -15.61 -23.88 17.03
C MET A 61 -14.67 -24.71 17.89
N THR A 62 -14.68 -24.54 19.19
CA THR A 62 -13.89 -25.35 20.12
C THR A 62 -14.28 -26.83 20.08
N ARG A 63 -15.58 -27.15 20.03
CA ARG A 63 -16.08 -28.53 19.96
C ARG A 63 -15.74 -29.22 18.64
N SER A 64 -15.79 -28.49 17.54
CA SER A 64 -15.50 -29.00 16.19
C SER A 64 -14.01 -28.97 15.84
N ARG A 65 -13.14 -28.48 16.72
CA ARG A 65 -11.71 -28.28 16.49
C ARG A 65 -11.41 -27.40 15.26
N GLY A 66 -12.30 -26.41 15.01
CA GLY A 66 -12.17 -25.50 13.87
C GLY A 66 -12.82 -25.99 12.57
N GLU A 67 -13.21 -27.26 12.49
CA GLU A 67 -13.92 -27.85 11.34
C GLU A 67 -15.42 -27.92 11.63
N ALA A 68 -16.12 -26.80 11.55
CA ALA A 68 -17.56 -26.74 11.76
C ALA A 68 -18.33 -26.71 10.44
N THR A 69 -19.52 -27.29 10.46
CA THR A 69 -20.51 -27.17 9.37
C THR A 69 -21.74 -26.43 9.84
N ARG A 70 -21.81 -26.10 11.13
CA ARG A 70 -22.94 -25.43 11.81
C ARG A 70 -22.41 -24.38 12.78
N SER A 71 -23.21 -23.34 12.99
CA SER A 71 -22.90 -22.23 13.89
C SER A 71 -23.18 -22.52 15.37
N GLY A 72 -24.07 -23.45 15.65
CA GLY A 72 -24.65 -23.69 16.99
C GLY A 72 -25.81 -22.74 17.33
N ILE A 73 -26.17 -21.85 16.42
CA ILE A 73 -27.31 -20.93 16.53
C ILE A 73 -28.46 -21.55 15.72
N PRO A 74 -29.60 -21.92 16.35
CA PRO A 74 -30.63 -22.72 15.69
C PRO A 74 -31.21 -22.11 14.42
N SER A 75 -31.46 -20.79 14.38
CA SER A 75 -32.00 -20.09 13.21
C SER A 75 -30.99 -20.05 12.06
N THR A 76 -29.70 -19.80 12.36
CA THR A 76 -28.63 -19.86 11.39
C THR A 76 -28.43 -21.27 10.86
N ASP A 77 -28.45 -22.29 11.76
CA ASP A 77 -28.25 -23.69 11.40
C ASP A 77 -29.37 -24.22 10.50
N GLU A 78 -30.63 -23.73 10.69
CA GLU A 78 -31.74 -24.05 9.77
C GLU A 78 -31.45 -23.53 8.34
N VAL A 79 -30.90 -22.31 8.18
CA VAL A 79 -30.51 -21.78 6.88
C VAL A 79 -29.32 -22.56 6.31
N LEU A 80 -28.32 -22.91 7.13
CA LEU A 80 -27.18 -23.73 6.69
C LEU A 80 -27.63 -25.12 6.22
N ASP A 81 -28.67 -25.70 6.85
CA ASP A 81 -29.28 -26.98 6.41
C ASP A 81 -30.02 -26.81 5.07
N ILE A 82 -30.76 -25.72 4.87
CA ILE A 82 -31.44 -25.43 3.59
C ILE A 82 -30.43 -25.27 2.45
N LEU A 83 -29.26 -24.68 2.72
CA LEU A 83 -28.19 -24.47 1.76
C LEU A 83 -27.32 -25.72 1.53
N ASP A 84 -27.53 -26.78 2.32
CA ASP A 84 -26.64 -27.96 2.39
C ASP A 84 -25.17 -27.56 2.61
N ALA A 85 -24.96 -26.62 3.56
CA ALA A 85 -23.65 -26.07 3.84
C ALA A 85 -22.71 -27.14 4.41
N TYR A 86 -21.57 -27.33 3.76
CA TYR A 86 -20.55 -28.31 4.13
C TYR A 86 -19.36 -27.72 4.90
N SER A 87 -19.23 -26.38 4.96
CA SER A 87 -18.19 -25.68 5.73
C SER A 87 -18.73 -24.39 6.33
N PHE A 88 -18.36 -24.16 7.58
CA PHE A 88 -18.62 -22.94 8.33
C PHE A 88 -17.36 -22.62 9.13
N GLU A 89 -16.58 -21.63 8.73
CA GLU A 89 -15.28 -21.32 9.32
C GLU A 89 -15.08 -19.82 9.53
N ARG A 90 -14.26 -19.44 10.53
CA ARG A 90 -13.83 -18.04 10.68
C ARG A 90 -13.06 -17.57 9.46
N VAL A 91 -13.31 -16.33 9.03
CA VAL A 91 -12.49 -15.69 7.98
C VAL A 91 -11.04 -15.61 8.43
N PHE A 92 -10.78 -15.17 9.65
CA PHE A 92 -9.45 -15.01 10.20
C PHE A 92 -9.08 -16.20 11.10
N PRO A 93 -7.98 -16.90 10.82
CA PRO A 93 -7.47 -17.94 11.72
C PRO A 93 -7.25 -17.41 13.13
N VAL A 94 -7.30 -18.30 14.11
CA VAL A 94 -7.01 -17.96 15.51
C VAL A 94 -5.50 -17.93 15.69
N ASP A 95 -4.98 -16.76 16.02
CA ASP A 95 -3.60 -16.57 16.49
C ASP A 95 -3.66 -16.10 17.96
N MET A 96 -3.24 -16.96 18.87
CA MET A 96 -3.34 -16.68 20.31
C MET A 96 -2.50 -15.47 20.74
N ARG A 97 -1.47 -15.10 19.97
CA ARG A 97 -0.65 -13.92 20.26
C ARG A 97 -1.42 -12.61 20.03
N HIS A 98 -2.43 -12.66 19.12
CA HIS A 98 -3.15 -11.48 18.63
C HIS A 98 -4.68 -11.60 18.76
N GLU A 99 -5.18 -12.66 19.41
CA GLU A 99 -6.62 -12.91 19.49
C GLU A 99 -7.36 -11.81 20.25
N GLU A 100 -6.77 -11.24 21.30
CA GLU A 100 -7.40 -10.15 22.06
C GLU A 100 -7.71 -8.95 21.16
N ARG A 101 -6.72 -8.44 20.43
CA ARG A 101 -6.93 -7.29 19.51
C ARG A 101 -7.80 -7.65 18.31
N THR A 102 -7.80 -8.94 17.88
CA THR A 102 -8.71 -9.45 16.84
C THR A 102 -10.16 -9.36 17.30
N ARG A 103 -10.43 -9.64 18.58
CA ARG A 103 -11.74 -9.54 19.23
C ARG A 103 -12.14 -8.08 19.44
N GLU A 104 -11.26 -7.25 19.94
CA GLU A 104 -11.48 -5.80 20.08
C GLU A 104 -11.87 -5.15 18.75
N ALA A 105 -11.29 -5.60 17.65
CA ALA A 105 -11.62 -5.14 16.29
C ALA A 105 -12.89 -5.80 15.72
N GLY A 106 -13.48 -6.79 16.39
CA GLY A 106 -14.66 -7.52 15.91
C GLY A 106 -14.41 -8.45 14.72
N LEU A 107 -13.13 -8.71 14.37
CA LEU A 107 -12.78 -9.55 13.22
C LEU A 107 -13.07 -11.05 13.45
N HIS A 108 -13.10 -11.50 14.70
CA HIS A 108 -13.43 -12.86 15.09
C HIS A 108 -14.88 -13.26 14.77
N LEU A 109 -15.76 -12.29 14.49
CA LEU A 109 -17.17 -12.50 14.17
C LEU A 109 -17.43 -12.73 12.67
N TRP A 110 -16.40 -12.64 11.82
CA TRP A 110 -16.50 -12.88 10.40
C TRP A 110 -16.32 -14.35 10.06
N TYR A 111 -17.27 -14.91 9.29
CA TYR A 111 -17.31 -16.32 8.89
C TYR A 111 -17.53 -16.47 7.39
N ILE A 112 -16.98 -17.55 6.80
CA ILE A 112 -17.28 -18.01 5.44
C ILE A 112 -18.19 -19.23 5.56
N VAL A 113 -19.31 -19.18 4.84
CA VAL A 113 -20.22 -20.31 4.64
C VAL A 113 -19.96 -20.86 3.25
N ARG A 114 -19.70 -22.19 3.14
CA ARG A 114 -19.54 -22.86 1.84
C ARG A 114 -20.61 -23.90 1.63
N PHE A 115 -21.15 -23.91 0.42
CA PHE A 115 -22.20 -24.80 -0.06
C PHE A 115 -21.96 -25.18 -1.52
N ASP A 116 -22.79 -26.01 -2.12
CA ASP A 116 -22.64 -26.42 -3.51
C ASP A 116 -22.70 -25.21 -4.48
N GLU A 117 -21.81 -25.16 -5.48
CA GLU A 117 -21.73 -24.07 -6.45
C GLU A 117 -23.00 -23.93 -7.33
N ASP A 118 -23.80 -24.99 -7.44
CA ASP A 118 -25.08 -24.96 -8.15
C ASP A 118 -26.22 -24.37 -7.29
N THR A 119 -26.00 -24.18 -5.99
CA THR A 119 -26.97 -23.52 -5.09
C THR A 119 -27.13 -22.04 -5.46
N ASN A 120 -28.36 -21.56 -5.43
CA ASN A 120 -28.68 -20.17 -5.79
C ASN A 120 -28.08 -19.19 -4.78
N LEU A 121 -26.97 -18.51 -5.15
CA LEU A 121 -26.25 -17.56 -4.32
C LEU A 121 -27.14 -16.39 -3.83
N ARG A 122 -28.10 -15.93 -4.66
CA ARG A 122 -29.07 -14.91 -4.24
C ARG A 122 -29.93 -15.40 -3.08
N LEU A 123 -30.44 -16.63 -3.16
CA LEU A 123 -31.25 -17.22 -2.09
C LEU A 123 -30.44 -17.31 -0.80
N ALA A 124 -29.18 -17.77 -0.88
CA ALA A 124 -28.30 -17.85 0.28
C ALA A 124 -28.09 -16.46 0.92
N PHE A 125 -27.80 -15.45 0.09
CA PHE A 125 -27.62 -14.08 0.55
C PHE A 125 -28.88 -13.52 1.23
N GLU A 126 -30.05 -13.66 0.57
CA GLU A 126 -31.34 -13.16 1.09
C GLU A 126 -31.72 -13.84 2.41
N GLN A 127 -31.58 -15.16 2.52
CA GLN A 127 -31.92 -15.89 3.74
C GLN A 127 -31.00 -15.54 4.91
N LEU A 128 -29.69 -15.47 4.68
CA LEU A 128 -28.73 -15.09 5.72
C LEU A 128 -28.92 -13.63 6.17
N SER A 129 -29.28 -12.73 5.24
CA SER A 129 -29.51 -11.32 5.56
C SER A 129 -30.78 -11.07 6.39
N GLN A 130 -31.72 -12.02 6.46
CA GLN A 130 -32.93 -11.91 7.25
C GLN A 130 -32.75 -12.36 8.70
N LEU A 131 -31.60 -12.97 9.04
CA LEU A 131 -31.32 -13.46 10.38
C LEU A 131 -30.96 -12.29 11.32
N GLY A 132 -31.66 -12.18 12.44
CA GLY A 132 -31.45 -11.10 13.41
C GLY A 132 -30.10 -11.14 14.12
N GLU A 133 -29.45 -12.29 14.16
CA GLU A 133 -28.12 -12.52 14.72
C GLU A 133 -26.99 -12.22 13.74
N VAL A 134 -27.28 -11.96 12.45
CA VAL A 134 -26.32 -11.59 11.42
C VAL A 134 -26.30 -10.08 11.24
N ASP A 135 -25.13 -9.47 11.42
CA ASP A 135 -24.91 -8.03 11.25
C ASP A 135 -24.72 -7.66 9.76
N LYS A 136 -23.89 -8.44 9.04
CA LYS A 136 -23.56 -8.19 7.63
C LYS A 136 -23.52 -9.48 6.83
N VAL A 137 -23.92 -9.38 5.57
CA VAL A 137 -23.75 -10.43 4.56
C VAL A 137 -23.10 -9.81 3.34
N GLN A 138 -22.07 -10.45 2.79
CA GLN A 138 -21.46 -10.03 1.54
C GLN A 138 -21.05 -11.21 0.67
N CYS A 139 -21.06 -11.01 -0.64
CA CYS A 139 -20.50 -11.98 -1.58
C CYS A 139 -18.98 -12.01 -1.44
N ASN A 140 -18.39 -13.19 -1.39
CA ASN A 140 -16.96 -13.34 -1.58
C ASN A 140 -16.67 -13.13 -3.08
N ARG A 141 -15.79 -12.19 -3.41
CA ARG A 141 -15.52 -11.75 -4.79
C ARG A 141 -14.04 -11.94 -5.09
N LYS A 142 -13.71 -12.07 -6.36
CA LYS A 142 -12.30 -12.00 -6.80
C LYS A 142 -11.83 -10.56 -6.79
N ILE A 143 -10.60 -10.34 -6.37
CA ILE A 143 -9.92 -9.05 -6.54
C ILE A 143 -9.29 -8.98 -7.94
N TYR A 144 -9.06 -7.77 -8.42
CA TYR A 144 -8.55 -7.53 -9.76
C TYR A 144 -7.24 -6.75 -9.73
N ARG A 145 -6.38 -7.04 -10.71
CA ARG A 145 -5.16 -6.27 -10.95
C ARG A 145 -5.51 -4.90 -11.53
N ALA A 146 -4.83 -3.86 -11.06
CA ALA A 146 -4.90 -2.52 -11.64
C ALA A 146 -3.92 -2.31 -12.80
N TYR A 147 -3.24 -3.36 -13.27
CA TYR A 147 -2.26 -3.32 -14.36
C TYR A 147 -2.54 -4.40 -15.41
N ASN A 148 -2.02 -4.19 -16.63
CA ASN A 148 -2.18 -5.15 -17.72
C ASN A 148 -1.26 -6.37 -17.51
N PRO A 149 -1.81 -7.59 -17.27
CA PRO A 149 -1.00 -8.79 -17.07
C PRO A 149 -0.28 -9.26 -18.34
N ASN A 150 -0.60 -8.69 -19.50
CA ASN A 150 0.05 -8.98 -20.77
C ASN A 150 1.02 -7.86 -21.21
N ALA A 151 1.32 -6.90 -20.32
CA ALA A 151 2.32 -5.88 -20.61
C ALA A 151 3.70 -6.54 -20.72
N GLU A 152 4.34 -6.41 -21.89
CA GLU A 152 5.70 -6.89 -22.08
C GLU A 152 6.66 -6.01 -21.30
N ALA A 153 7.40 -6.62 -20.39
CA ALA A 153 8.46 -5.95 -19.64
C ALA A 153 9.69 -5.75 -20.52
N ARG A 154 10.32 -4.61 -20.40
CA ARG A 154 11.66 -4.39 -20.94
C ARG A 154 12.66 -4.95 -19.95
N PHE A 155 13.17 -6.14 -20.24
CA PHE A 155 13.91 -6.97 -19.30
C PHE A 155 15.36 -7.19 -19.73
N ILE A 156 16.28 -7.13 -18.75
CA ILE A 156 17.67 -7.61 -18.85
C ILE A 156 17.95 -8.59 -17.72
N SER A 157 18.54 -9.73 -18.01
CA SER A 157 18.91 -10.69 -16.97
C SER A 157 20.05 -10.17 -16.09
N CYS A 158 20.17 -10.67 -14.85
CA CYS A 158 21.32 -10.32 -13.99
C CYS A 158 22.67 -10.64 -14.66
N ALA A 159 22.75 -11.73 -15.43
CA ALA A 159 23.96 -12.11 -16.15
C ALA A 159 24.30 -11.13 -17.28
N GLU A 160 23.30 -10.63 -17.99
CA GLU A 160 23.45 -9.63 -19.03
C GLU A 160 23.84 -8.27 -18.43
N ALA A 161 23.14 -7.82 -17.38
CA ALA A 161 23.47 -6.57 -16.67
C ALA A 161 24.92 -6.57 -16.16
N ALA A 162 25.41 -7.70 -15.64
CA ALA A 162 26.79 -7.85 -15.19
C ALA A 162 27.83 -7.77 -16.33
N SER A 163 27.41 -7.92 -17.59
CA SER A 163 28.31 -7.82 -18.77
C SER A 163 28.49 -6.39 -19.29
N TYR A 164 27.62 -5.45 -18.87
CA TYR A 164 27.74 -4.07 -19.31
C TYR A 164 28.92 -3.35 -18.64
N PRO A 165 29.62 -2.45 -19.38
CA PRO A 165 30.65 -1.63 -18.76
C PRO A 165 30.03 -0.80 -17.63
N THR A 166 30.58 -0.90 -16.46
CA THR A 166 30.17 -0.06 -15.32
C THR A 166 30.48 1.41 -15.63
N THR A 167 29.47 2.14 -16.09
CA THR A 167 29.53 3.60 -16.20
C THR A 167 29.32 4.20 -14.81
N ARG A 168 30.32 4.02 -13.94
CA ARG A 168 30.33 4.64 -12.63
C ARG A 168 30.47 6.15 -12.81
N THR A 169 29.38 6.90 -12.76
CA THR A 169 29.48 8.34 -12.58
C THR A 169 29.90 8.59 -11.13
N ALA A 170 30.94 9.37 -10.92
CA ALA A 170 31.47 9.73 -9.59
C ALA A 170 30.47 10.44 -8.67
N THR A 171 29.23 10.60 -9.12
CA THR A 171 28.15 11.35 -8.48
C THR A 171 27.07 10.46 -7.84
N MET A 172 27.08 9.13 -8.08
CA MET A 172 26.09 8.23 -7.50
C MET A 172 26.46 7.83 -6.06
N PRO A 173 25.49 7.80 -5.13
CA PRO A 173 25.74 7.55 -3.70
C PRO A 173 26.14 6.11 -3.39
N PHE A 174 25.81 5.15 -4.26
CA PHE A 174 26.07 3.72 -4.11
C PHE A 174 26.87 3.17 -5.30
N ASN A 175 27.39 1.93 -5.15
CA ASN A 175 28.22 1.28 -6.17
C ASN A 175 27.44 0.37 -7.13
N ASP A 176 26.10 0.40 -7.07
CA ASP A 176 25.21 -0.43 -7.88
C ASP A 176 25.27 0.01 -9.34
N PRO A 177 25.68 -0.88 -10.27
CA PRO A 177 26.10 -0.47 -11.60
C PRO A 177 25.00 0.10 -12.48
N GLU A 178 23.74 -0.29 -12.25
CA GLU A 178 22.58 0.17 -13.03
C GLU A 178 21.82 1.33 -12.37
N MET A 179 22.28 1.83 -11.21
CA MET A 179 21.64 2.92 -10.49
C MET A 179 21.48 4.21 -11.33
N TYR A 180 22.38 4.45 -12.28
CA TYR A 180 22.30 5.61 -13.17
C TYR A 180 21.02 5.64 -14.03
N ARG A 181 20.33 4.50 -14.20
CA ARG A 181 19.04 4.39 -14.90
C ARG A 181 17.85 4.81 -14.04
N GLN A 182 18.06 4.94 -12.74
CA GLN A 182 17.01 5.23 -11.76
C GLN A 182 16.86 6.75 -11.53
N TRP A 183 16.46 7.46 -12.59
CA TRP A 183 16.21 8.90 -12.54
C TRP A 183 15.18 9.29 -11.46
N CYS A 184 14.31 8.37 -11.09
CA CYS A 184 13.25 8.55 -10.11
C CYS A 184 13.74 8.85 -8.69
N TYR A 185 14.99 8.54 -8.38
CA TYR A 185 15.61 8.82 -7.07
C TYR A 185 16.43 10.12 -7.08
N ILE A 186 17.09 10.39 -8.19
CA ILE A 186 17.96 11.55 -8.39
C ILE A 186 17.86 11.98 -9.86
N ASN A 187 17.10 13.03 -10.12
CA ASN A 187 16.94 13.61 -11.45
C ASN A 187 17.74 14.92 -11.54
N ASP A 188 18.82 14.92 -12.30
CA ASP A 188 19.67 16.11 -12.54
C ASP A 188 19.26 16.90 -13.79
N GLY A 189 18.20 16.49 -14.49
CA GLY A 189 17.70 17.11 -15.71
C GLY A 189 18.41 16.67 -17.00
N THR A 190 19.26 15.62 -16.95
CA THR A 190 20.09 15.19 -18.10
C THR A 190 19.77 13.79 -18.61
N ALA A 191 18.60 13.22 -18.27
CA ALA A 191 18.23 11.88 -18.66
C ALA A 191 18.18 11.71 -20.19
N PRO A 192 18.69 10.57 -20.73
CA PRO A 192 18.88 10.38 -22.18
C PRO A 192 17.56 10.23 -22.97
N PHE A 193 16.45 9.93 -22.28
CA PHE A 193 15.13 9.77 -22.91
C PHE A 193 14.38 11.09 -23.17
N ALA A 194 14.96 12.25 -22.82
CA ALA A 194 14.36 13.55 -23.15
C ALA A 194 14.13 13.70 -24.65
N GLN A 195 12.96 14.24 -25.03
CA GLN A 195 12.57 14.49 -26.41
C GLN A 195 12.41 15.99 -26.68
N GLU A 196 12.34 16.39 -27.94
CA GLU A 196 12.10 17.80 -28.32
C GLU A 196 10.80 18.34 -27.71
N TRP A 197 9.77 17.47 -27.56
CA TRP A 197 8.45 17.81 -27.02
C TRP A 197 8.26 17.42 -25.55
N ALA A 198 9.19 16.62 -24.97
CA ALA A 198 9.09 16.04 -23.64
C ALA A 198 10.38 16.27 -22.85
N ALA A 199 10.38 17.33 -22.05
CA ALA A 199 11.56 17.72 -21.26
C ALA A 199 11.76 16.79 -20.06
N VAL A 200 13.00 16.73 -19.58
CA VAL A 200 13.36 16.22 -18.25
C VAL A 200 13.77 17.40 -17.40
N VAL A 201 13.22 17.52 -16.19
CA VAL A 201 13.44 18.68 -15.30
C VAL A 201 14.09 18.24 -14.00
N ALA A 202 15.21 18.84 -13.68
CA ALA A 202 15.98 18.53 -12.47
C ALA A 202 15.09 18.61 -11.21
N GLY A 203 15.21 17.60 -10.34
CA GLY A 203 14.45 17.49 -9.09
C GLY A 203 13.04 16.89 -9.25
N ALA A 204 12.59 16.53 -10.46
CA ALA A 204 11.38 15.74 -10.63
C ALA A 204 11.66 14.27 -10.24
N ASP A 205 11.87 14.02 -8.94
CA ASP A 205 12.31 12.77 -8.33
C ASP A 205 11.78 12.65 -6.89
N ALA A 206 12.10 11.55 -6.20
CA ALA A 206 11.70 11.30 -4.82
C ALA A 206 12.58 11.99 -3.75
N GLY A 207 13.57 12.79 -4.13
CA GLY A 207 14.43 13.54 -3.20
C GLY A 207 15.39 12.68 -2.37
N CYS A 208 15.85 11.54 -2.89
CA CYS A 208 16.61 10.56 -2.11
C CYS A 208 18.06 10.97 -1.81
N ARG A 209 18.67 11.85 -2.62
CA ARG A 209 20.09 12.22 -2.49
C ARG A 209 20.44 12.68 -1.06
N ASP A 210 19.72 13.66 -0.55
CA ASP A 210 19.98 14.24 0.77
C ASP A 210 19.61 13.25 1.90
N ALA A 211 18.56 12.46 1.70
CA ALA A 211 18.12 11.47 2.67
C ALA A 211 19.18 10.37 2.91
N TRP A 212 19.83 9.90 1.87
CA TRP A 212 20.88 8.88 1.96
C TRP A 212 22.19 9.34 2.63
N GLU A 213 22.35 10.63 2.88
CA GLU A 213 23.42 11.13 3.76
C GLU A 213 23.09 10.92 5.25
N LEU A 214 21.79 10.81 5.60
CA LEU A 214 21.31 10.64 6.98
C LEU A 214 21.10 9.16 7.34
N THR A 215 20.41 8.41 6.48
CA THR A 215 20.18 6.97 6.65
C THR A 215 19.93 6.29 5.31
N THR A 216 20.10 4.96 5.27
CA THR A 216 19.85 4.12 4.10
C THR A 216 18.85 2.99 4.36
N GLY A 217 18.36 2.85 5.60
CA GLY A 217 17.40 1.84 6.02
C GLY A 217 17.66 1.29 7.42
N ASP A 218 16.79 0.37 7.83
CA ASP A 218 16.90 -0.39 9.10
C ASP A 218 16.10 -1.70 8.96
N GLU A 219 16.70 -2.84 9.32
CA GLU A 219 16.10 -4.17 9.16
C GLU A 219 14.89 -4.45 10.06
N GLU A 220 14.63 -3.62 11.05
CA GLU A 220 13.45 -3.74 11.90
C GLU A 220 12.21 -3.06 11.29
N ILE A 221 12.34 -2.34 10.17
CA ILE A 221 11.21 -1.76 9.44
C ILE A 221 10.73 -2.76 8.39
N ILE A 222 9.49 -3.23 8.52
CA ILE A 222 8.90 -4.23 7.64
C ILE A 222 7.85 -3.59 6.74
N VAL A 223 7.98 -3.81 5.43
CA VAL A 223 7.03 -3.40 4.40
C VAL A 223 6.38 -4.65 3.82
N ALA A 224 5.08 -4.81 3.97
CA ALA A 224 4.32 -5.89 3.35
C ALA A 224 3.95 -5.50 1.92
N VAL A 225 4.46 -6.23 0.94
CA VAL A 225 4.13 -6.08 -0.47
C VAL A 225 2.99 -7.03 -0.81
N MET A 226 1.78 -6.47 -0.92
CA MET A 226 0.55 -7.17 -1.33
C MET A 226 0.41 -7.08 -2.84
N ASP A 227 0.88 -8.08 -3.58
CA ASP A 227 1.00 -8.03 -5.04
C ASP A 227 1.07 -9.44 -5.66
N GLU A 228 1.70 -9.58 -6.83
CA GLU A 228 2.28 -10.86 -7.26
C GLU A 228 3.39 -11.30 -6.30
N ALA A 229 3.85 -12.53 -6.44
CA ALA A 229 4.98 -12.98 -5.65
C ALA A 229 6.23 -12.11 -5.89
N VAL A 230 6.89 -11.73 -4.80
CA VAL A 230 8.26 -11.22 -4.86
C VAL A 230 9.21 -12.39 -5.00
N MET A 231 10.15 -12.32 -5.94
CA MET A 231 11.22 -13.33 -6.05
C MET A 231 12.18 -13.17 -4.85
N TRP A 232 11.87 -13.85 -3.73
CA TRP A 232 12.65 -13.75 -2.49
C TRP A 232 14.12 -14.20 -2.64
N SER A 233 14.43 -14.99 -3.68
CA SER A 233 15.80 -15.41 -4.00
C SER A 233 16.49 -14.52 -5.04
N HIS A 234 15.89 -13.39 -5.45
CA HIS A 234 16.52 -12.46 -6.37
C HIS A 234 17.84 -11.96 -5.79
N PRO A 235 18.98 -12.02 -6.53
CA PRO A 235 20.30 -11.66 -5.99
C PRO A 235 20.37 -10.26 -5.37
N ASP A 236 19.54 -9.33 -5.86
CA ASP A 236 19.49 -7.94 -5.44
C ASP A 236 18.38 -7.63 -4.42
N LEU A 237 17.68 -8.66 -3.90
CA LEU A 237 16.62 -8.52 -2.90
C LEU A 237 16.80 -9.44 -1.68
N ALA A 238 17.48 -10.58 -1.85
CA ALA A 238 17.48 -11.67 -0.88
C ALA A 238 17.87 -11.26 0.54
N ASP A 239 18.82 -10.34 0.71
CA ASP A 239 19.28 -9.86 2.03
C ASP A 239 18.23 -8.96 2.71
N ASN A 240 17.28 -8.41 1.97
CA ASN A 240 16.23 -7.53 2.46
C ASN A 240 14.84 -8.20 2.49
N ILE A 241 14.77 -9.52 2.30
CA ILE A 241 13.52 -10.26 2.48
C ILE A 241 13.26 -10.51 3.97
N TRP A 242 12.00 -10.33 4.37
CA TRP A 242 11.52 -10.72 5.69
C TRP A 242 11.48 -12.25 5.82
N ILE A 243 11.83 -12.76 6.99
CA ILE A 243 11.88 -14.19 7.26
C ILE A 243 11.13 -14.46 8.57
N ASN A 244 10.10 -15.31 8.53
CA ASN A 244 9.56 -15.95 9.70
C ASN A 244 10.55 -17.06 10.13
N HIS A 245 11.29 -16.82 11.20
CA HIS A 245 12.34 -17.72 11.66
C HIS A 245 11.80 -18.96 12.38
N GLU A 246 10.53 -18.96 12.79
CA GLU A 246 9.88 -20.10 13.43
C GLU A 246 9.38 -21.12 12.41
N GLU A 247 9.33 -20.75 11.12
CA GLU A 247 8.84 -21.58 10.03
C GLU A 247 9.98 -22.17 9.16
N GLU A 248 9.73 -23.37 8.62
CA GLU A 248 10.60 -24.03 7.64
C GLU A 248 9.82 -24.27 6.34
N LEU A 249 10.43 -23.98 5.19
CA LEU A 249 9.80 -24.26 3.88
C LEU A 249 9.56 -25.75 3.69
N HIS A 250 8.37 -26.07 3.17
CA HIS A 250 7.95 -27.44 2.83
C HIS A 250 7.85 -28.39 4.03
N ALA A 251 7.77 -27.88 5.25
CA ALA A 251 7.57 -28.69 6.45
C ALA A 251 6.13 -29.22 6.57
N GLY A 252 5.18 -28.54 5.92
CA GLY A 252 3.75 -28.86 5.98
C GLY A 252 3.17 -28.63 7.38
N LYS A 253 3.72 -27.69 8.12
CA LYS A 253 3.34 -27.38 9.51
C LYS A 253 3.25 -25.87 9.69
N ASP A 254 2.33 -25.48 10.54
CA ASP A 254 2.24 -24.17 11.17
C ASP A 254 3.00 -24.29 12.51
N ALA A 255 4.26 -23.85 12.55
CA ALA A 255 5.13 -24.09 13.70
C ALA A 255 4.97 -23.02 14.78
N ASP A 256 4.61 -21.78 14.41
CA ASP A 256 4.38 -20.68 15.33
C ASP A 256 2.91 -20.52 15.76
N GLY A 257 2.00 -21.32 15.17
CA GLY A 257 0.58 -21.36 15.55
C GLY A 257 -0.22 -20.14 15.10
N ASN A 258 0.22 -19.45 14.03
CA ASN A 258 -0.43 -18.26 13.49
C ASN A 258 -1.61 -18.57 12.53
N GLY A 259 -1.80 -19.84 12.17
CA GLY A 259 -2.83 -20.32 11.24
C GLY A 259 -2.37 -20.37 9.78
N TYR A 260 -1.06 -20.16 9.49
CA TYR A 260 -0.49 -20.17 8.15
C TYR A 260 0.68 -21.15 8.06
N VAL A 261 0.52 -22.18 7.23
CA VAL A 261 1.50 -23.26 7.07
C VAL A 261 2.65 -22.84 6.15
N ASP A 262 3.90 -23.12 6.56
CA ASP A 262 5.12 -22.88 5.76
C ASP A 262 5.34 -21.40 5.37
N ASP A 263 4.91 -20.42 6.14
CA ASP A 263 4.92 -19.00 5.81
C ASP A 263 6.27 -18.28 6.01
N ARG A 264 7.38 -19.01 5.78
CA ARG A 264 8.74 -18.54 6.03
C ARG A 264 9.11 -17.21 5.37
N TYR A 265 8.68 -16.95 4.14
CA TYR A 265 8.96 -15.69 3.40
C TYR A 265 7.71 -14.84 3.15
N GLY A 266 6.62 -15.15 3.86
CA GLY A 266 5.30 -14.61 3.63
C GLY A 266 4.36 -15.69 3.10
N TYR A 267 3.24 -15.30 2.47
CA TYR A 267 2.17 -16.24 2.18
C TYR A 267 1.52 -16.03 0.81
N ASN A 268 1.15 -17.14 0.15
CA ASN A 268 0.37 -17.16 -1.09
C ASN A 268 -1.12 -17.32 -0.75
N PHE A 269 -1.85 -16.21 -0.75
CA PHE A 269 -3.29 -16.15 -0.45
C PHE A 269 -4.18 -16.66 -1.60
N VAL A 270 -3.61 -16.88 -2.80
CA VAL A 270 -4.34 -17.51 -3.92
C VAL A 270 -4.45 -19.01 -3.71
N ARG A 271 -3.36 -19.64 -3.25
CA ARG A 271 -3.25 -21.10 -3.07
C ARG A 271 -3.36 -21.55 -1.63
N ASN A 272 -3.45 -20.61 -0.69
CA ASN A 272 -3.47 -20.87 0.76
C ASN A 272 -2.28 -21.72 1.22
N THR A 273 -1.07 -21.26 0.92
CA THR A 273 0.20 -21.92 1.24
C THR A 273 1.33 -20.91 1.43
N GLY A 274 2.32 -21.22 2.27
CA GLY A 274 3.53 -20.40 2.43
C GLY A 274 4.47 -20.39 1.22
N ILE A 275 4.18 -21.16 0.19
CA ILE A 275 5.01 -21.24 -1.03
C ILE A 275 4.56 -20.22 -2.04
N THR A 276 5.26 -19.08 -2.10
CA THR A 276 5.05 -18.07 -3.13
C THR A 276 5.62 -18.52 -4.48
N SER A 277 4.98 -18.14 -5.58
CA SER A 277 5.36 -18.55 -6.93
C SER A 277 5.41 -17.37 -7.88
N TRP A 278 6.54 -17.17 -8.54
CA TRP A 278 6.76 -16.18 -9.61
C TRP A 278 6.93 -16.80 -11.00
N THR A 279 6.62 -18.09 -11.14
CA THR A 279 6.78 -18.85 -12.39
C THR A 279 5.45 -19.27 -13.02
N SER A 280 4.32 -18.83 -12.46
CA SER A 280 3.00 -19.14 -12.98
C SER A 280 2.73 -18.44 -14.31
N ASN A 281 1.98 -19.09 -15.22
CA ASN A 281 1.57 -18.48 -16.47
C ASN A 281 0.77 -17.18 -16.23
N GLY A 282 1.22 -16.09 -16.84
CA GLY A 282 0.66 -14.74 -16.64
C GLY A 282 1.24 -13.98 -15.44
N SER A 283 2.29 -14.51 -14.77
CA SER A 283 3.08 -13.72 -13.82
C SER A 283 3.98 -12.75 -14.60
N THR A 284 3.95 -11.48 -14.22
CA THR A 284 4.70 -10.42 -14.90
C THR A 284 5.95 -9.99 -14.14
N GLY A 285 6.12 -10.47 -12.90
CA GLY A 285 7.18 -10.02 -11.99
C GLY A 285 6.88 -8.66 -11.35
N HIS A 286 5.64 -8.18 -11.43
CA HIS A 286 5.23 -6.87 -10.93
C HIS A 286 5.56 -6.69 -9.45
N GLY A 287 5.25 -7.64 -8.57
CA GLY A 287 5.60 -7.57 -7.15
C GLY A 287 7.12 -7.52 -6.89
N THR A 288 7.92 -8.20 -7.73
CA THR A 288 9.39 -8.11 -7.65
C THR A 288 9.89 -6.72 -8.03
N HIS A 289 9.28 -6.08 -9.03
CA HIS A 289 9.61 -4.71 -9.44
C HIS A 289 9.26 -3.68 -8.36
N VAL A 290 8.09 -3.80 -7.78
CA VAL A 290 7.63 -3.00 -6.63
C VAL A 290 8.59 -3.14 -5.44
N ALA A 291 8.95 -4.37 -5.08
CA ALA A 291 9.87 -4.65 -3.97
C ALA A 291 11.26 -4.03 -4.18
N GLY A 292 11.79 -4.07 -5.41
CA GLY A 292 13.09 -3.48 -5.73
C GLY A 292 13.12 -1.97 -5.58
N THR A 293 12.06 -1.28 -5.97
CA THR A 293 11.94 0.18 -5.77
C THR A 293 12.04 0.54 -4.28
N ILE A 294 11.47 -0.28 -3.40
CA ILE A 294 11.53 -0.05 -1.95
C ILE A 294 12.90 -0.42 -1.40
N ALA A 295 13.40 -1.63 -1.69
CA ALA A 295 14.44 -2.27 -0.91
C ALA A 295 15.41 -3.16 -1.71
N ALA A 296 15.66 -2.91 -3.00
CA ALA A 296 16.83 -3.51 -3.65
C ALA A 296 18.08 -3.19 -2.81
N VAL A 297 19.00 -4.16 -2.70
CA VAL A 297 20.13 -4.07 -1.77
C VAL A 297 21.16 -3.07 -2.27
N ASN A 298 21.30 -1.95 -1.58
CA ASN A 298 22.23 -0.89 -1.97
C ASN A 298 23.69 -1.26 -1.65
N ASP A 299 24.61 -0.71 -2.45
CA ASP A 299 26.06 -0.78 -2.25
C ASP A 299 26.60 -2.22 -2.25
N ASN A 300 25.92 -3.13 -2.96
CA ASN A 300 26.29 -4.55 -3.08
C ASN A 300 27.09 -4.84 -4.36
N GLY A 301 27.26 -3.85 -5.26
CA GLY A 301 28.03 -3.95 -6.49
C GLY A 301 27.33 -4.66 -7.64
N ILE A 302 26.04 -4.93 -7.54
CA ILE A 302 25.21 -5.52 -8.59
C ILE A 302 23.92 -4.70 -8.78
N GLY A 303 23.38 -4.74 -9.98
CA GLY A 303 22.05 -4.25 -10.32
C GLY A 303 21.74 -2.81 -9.92
N VAL A 304 20.67 -2.65 -9.15
CA VAL A 304 19.98 -1.40 -8.87
C VAL A 304 19.99 -1.06 -7.38
N ALA A 305 19.63 0.17 -7.03
CA ALA A 305 19.39 0.59 -5.65
C ALA A 305 17.89 0.60 -5.31
N GLY A 306 17.55 0.36 -4.04
CA GLY A 306 16.25 0.62 -3.45
C GLY A 306 16.27 1.88 -2.57
N ILE A 307 15.13 2.54 -2.38
CA ILE A 307 15.06 3.76 -1.56
C ILE A 307 15.54 3.51 -0.13
N ALA A 308 15.13 2.38 0.45
CA ALA A 308 15.48 1.96 1.80
C ALA A 308 16.26 0.63 1.82
N GLY A 309 17.07 0.40 0.78
CA GLY A 309 17.79 -0.87 0.54
C GLY A 309 19.02 -1.11 1.41
N GLY A 310 19.38 -0.22 2.33
CA GLY A 310 20.58 -0.33 3.15
C GLY A 310 21.82 0.25 2.48
N GLY A 311 22.97 -0.39 2.66
CA GLY A 311 24.26 0.08 2.16
C GLY A 311 25.01 0.95 3.19
N LYS A 312 26.25 1.32 2.86
CA LYS A 312 27.11 2.10 3.77
C LYS A 312 27.22 1.47 5.17
N GLY A 313 27.20 0.13 5.25
CA GLY A 313 27.30 -0.61 6.49
C GLY A 313 25.99 -0.78 7.29
N LYS A 314 24.84 -0.34 6.74
CA LYS A 314 23.50 -0.56 7.29
C LYS A 314 22.74 -1.61 6.48
N ARG A 315 21.85 -2.35 7.15
CA ARG A 315 20.87 -3.22 6.48
C ARG A 315 19.66 -2.44 6.00
N GLY A 316 19.06 -2.89 4.91
CA GLY A 316 17.82 -2.33 4.39
C GLY A 316 16.60 -2.75 5.18
N VAL A 317 15.47 -2.12 4.87
CA VAL A 317 14.16 -2.52 5.38
C VAL A 317 13.78 -3.91 4.85
N LYS A 318 12.87 -4.59 5.51
CA LYS A 318 12.48 -5.95 5.16
C LYS A 318 11.20 -5.99 4.35
N ILE A 319 11.20 -6.76 3.28
CA ILE A 319 10.06 -7.01 2.40
C ILE A 319 9.35 -8.30 2.80
N MET A 320 8.12 -8.20 3.28
CA MET A 320 7.23 -9.33 3.53
C MET A 320 6.38 -9.58 2.28
N THR A 321 6.45 -10.78 1.71
CA THR A 321 5.72 -11.13 0.48
C THR A 321 4.32 -11.62 0.79
N LEU A 322 3.30 -10.91 0.31
CA LEU A 322 1.90 -11.33 0.41
C LEU A 322 1.32 -11.47 -1.00
N GLN A 323 1.30 -12.72 -1.50
CA GLN A 323 0.91 -13.00 -2.87
C GLN A 323 -0.62 -13.03 -3.01
N LEU A 324 -1.18 -12.03 -3.69
CA LEU A 324 -2.60 -11.92 -4.01
C LEU A 324 -2.92 -12.35 -5.45
N PHE A 325 -1.91 -12.35 -6.33
CA PHE A 325 -2.03 -12.74 -7.73
C PHE A 325 -0.99 -13.82 -8.06
N ASP A 326 -1.46 -14.91 -8.70
CA ASP A 326 -0.63 -16.05 -9.06
C ASP A 326 -0.90 -16.43 -10.53
N GLY A 327 -0.10 -15.89 -11.42
CA GLY A 327 -0.37 -15.96 -12.85
C GLY A 327 -1.69 -15.28 -13.20
N MET A 328 -2.59 -15.99 -13.88
CA MET A 328 -3.92 -15.48 -14.23
C MET A 328 -4.93 -15.57 -13.09
N ASN A 329 -4.55 -16.12 -11.93
CA ASN A 329 -5.43 -16.26 -10.79
C ASN A 329 -5.25 -15.11 -9.81
N SER A 330 -6.31 -14.76 -9.10
CA SER A 330 -6.32 -13.82 -7.98
C SER A 330 -6.94 -14.47 -6.76
N CYS A 331 -6.61 -13.96 -5.58
CA CYS A 331 -7.29 -14.37 -4.36
C CYS A 331 -8.72 -13.80 -4.31
N SER A 332 -9.49 -14.28 -3.34
CA SER A 332 -10.79 -13.73 -3.01
C SER A 332 -10.66 -12.61 -1.98
N LEU A 333 -11.72 -11.82 -1.84
CA LEU A 333 -11.85 -10.74 -0.86
C LEU A 333 -11.58 -11.22 0.58
N ALA A 334 -12.04 -12.43 0.94
CA ALA A 334 -11.75 -13.01 2.26
C ALA A 334 -10.25 -13.28 2.46
N MET A 335 -9.56 -13.74 1.40
CA MET A 335 -8.12 -14.03 1.46
C MET A 335 -7.28 -12.74 1.45
N GLU A 336 -7.74 -11.72 0.75
CA GLU A 336 -7.16 -10.38 0.79
C GLU A 336 -7.25 -9.76 2.20
N ALA A 337 -8.44 -9.82 2.83
CA ALA A 337 -8.62 -9.38 4.21
C ALA A 337 -7.70 -10.14 5.19
N ARG A 338 -7.55 -11.47 5.00
CA ARG A 338 -6.56 -12.26 5.75
C ARG A 338 -5.14 -11.74 5.56
N ALA A 339 -4.75 -11.34 4.34
CA ALA A 339 -3.42 -10.82 4.05
C ALA A 339 -3.14 -9.50 4.80
N MET A 340 -4.12 -8.60 4.87
CA MET A 340 -4.01 -7.36 5.63
C MET A 340 -3.80 -7.61 7.13
N LYS A 341 -4.59 -8.54 7.71
CA LYS A 341 -4.43 -8.92 9.11
C LYS A 341 -3.10 -9.62 9.36
N TYR A 342 -2.71 -10.56 8.48
CA TYR A 342 -1.42 -11.24 8.56
C TYR A 342 -0.25 -10.25 8.57
N ALA A 343 -0.27 -9.24 7.70
CA ALA A 343 0.74 -8.18 7.66
C ALA A 343 0.88 -7.47 9.02
N ALA A 344 -0.26 -7.05 9.61
CA ALA A 344 -0.28 -6.38 10.90
C ALA A 344 0.24 -7.28 12.03
N ASP A 345 -0.15 -8.55 12.03
CA ASP A 345 0.18 -9.52 13.08
C ASP A 345 1.65 -9.97 13.03
N ASN A 346 2.27 -9.90 11.85
CA ASN A 346 3.67 -10.26 11.64
C ASN A 346 4.61 -9.05 11.55
N GLY A 347 4.19 -7.89 12.09
CA GLY A 347 5.04 -6.73 12.35
C GLY A 347 5.27 -5.80 11.17
N ALA A 348 4.56 -5.97 10.04
CA ALA A 348 4.60 -4.97 8.98
C ALA A 348 3.96 -3.66 9.44
N VAL A 349 4.60 -2.55 9.13
CA VAL A 349 4.13 -1.19 9.47
C VAL A 349 3.74 -0.38 8.24
N ILE A 350 4.04 -0.89 7.06
CA ILE A 350 3.63 -0.33 5.77
C ILE A 350 3.01 -1.45 4.96
N LEU A 351 1.79 -1.20 4.46
CA LEU A 351 1.09 -2.03 3.51
C LEU A 351 1.23 -1.37 2.14
N GLN A 352 2.01 -2.00 1.26
CA GLN A 352 2.26 -1.55 -0.10
C GLN A 352 1.30 -2.26 -1.05
N CYS A 353 0.41 -1.48 -1.69
CA CYS A 353 -0.66 -2.01 -2.54
C CYS A 353 -0.66 -1.31 -3.91
N SER A 354 -0.07 -1.97 -4.92
CA SER A 354 -0.08 -1.50 -6.30
C SER A 354 -1.24 -2.11 -7.10
N TRP A 355 -2.43 -2.14 -6.52
CA TRP A 355 -3.67 -2.68 -7.07
C TRP A 355 -4.88 -1.93 -6.49
N GLY A 356 -6.07 -2.17 -7.03
CA GLY A 356 -7.33 -1.58 -6.58
C GLY A 356 -8.46 -1.84 -7.55
N TYR A 357 -9.66 -1.31 -7.26
CA TYR A 357 -10.78 -1.29 -8.19
C TYR A 357 -10.56 -0.20 -9.24
N ASN A 358 -11.28 -0.27 -10.37
CA ASN A 358 -11.26 0.87 -11.29
C ASN A 358 -11.93 2.09 -10.65
N SER A 359 -11.52 3.27 -11.04
CA SER A 359 -12.21 4.50 -10.66
C SER A 359 -13.68 4.48 -11.11
N ALA A 360 -14.58 5.08 -10.33
CA ALA A 360 -15.96 5.28 -10.75
C ALA A 360 -16.09 6.20 -11.98
N LYS A 361 -15.05 7.01 -12.24
CA LYS A 361 -14.98 7.90 -13.42
C LYS A 361 -14.16 7.30 -14.57
N SER A 362 -13.84 6.01 -14.50
CA SER A 362 -13.10 5.33 -15.57
C SER A 362 -13.89 5.29 -16.87
N ASN A 363 -13.15 5.32 -17.99
CA ASN A 363 -13.75 5.47 -19.31
C ASN A 363 -14.31 4.13 -19.83
N LEU A 364 -15.65 4.01 -19.89
CA LEU A 364 -16.35 2.83 -20.43
C LEU A 364 -15.97 2.52 -21.90
N ILE A 365 -15.64 3.54 -22.70
CA ILE A 365 -15.27 3.34 -24.12
C ILE A 365 -13.93 2.60 -24.21
N MET A 366 -13.07 2.76 -23.22
CA MET A 366 -11.80 2.04 -23.13
C MET A 366 -11.95 0.64 -22.49
N GLY A 367 -13.17 0.22 -22.16
CA GLY A 367 -13.48 -1.11 -21.64
C GLY A 367 -13.36 -1.26 -20.12
N TYR A 368 -13.14 -0.17 -19.39
CA TYR A 368 -13.11 -0.21 -17.93
C TYR A 368 -14.53 -0.34 -17.35
N THR A 369 -14.67 -1.15 -16.31
CA THR A 369 -15.91 -1.23 -15.52
C THR A 369 -15.73 -0.32 -14.30
N PRO A 370 -16.61 0.69 -14.10
CA PRO A 370 -16.51 1.58 -12.94
C PRO A 370 -16.61 0.85 -11.61
N GLY A 371 -15.77 1.23 -10.67
CA GLY A 371 -15.80 0.80 -9.28
C GLY A 371 -16.66 1.72 -8.39
N PRO A 372 -16.51 1.62 -7.05
CA PRO A 372 -17.24 2.47 -6.10
C PRO A 372 -16.96 3.96 -6.30
N ALA A 373 -18.02 4.79 -6.16
CA ALA A 373 -17.92 6.23 -6.36
C ALA A 373 -17.64 7.01 -5.08
N THR A 374 -18.03 6.47 -3.94
CA THR A 374 -17.83 7.12 -2.63
C THR A 374 -17.30 6.13 -1.58
N GLU A 375 -16.75 6.67 -0.50
CA GLU A 375 -16.28 5.88 0.63
C GLU A 375 -17.43 5.07 1.25
N GLU A 376 -18.64 5.66 1.35
CA GLU A 376 -19.80 4.97 1.88
C GLU A 376 -20.22 3.80 0.97
N GLU A 377 -20.22 3.99 -0.35
CA GLU A 377 -20.54 2.92 -1.30
C GLU A 377 -19.52 1.79 -1.21
N TRP A 378 -18.22 2.13 -1.15
CA TRP A 378 -17.15 1.14 -0.96
C TRP A 378 -17.31 0.41 0.37
N ALA A 379 -17.51 1.11 1.48
CA ALA A 379 -17.67 0.52 2.81
C ALA A 379 -18.90 -0.38 2.93
N MET A 380 -20.00 -0.06 2.22
CA MET A 380 -21.19 -0.92 2.16
C MET A 380 -20.97 -2.15 1.29
N THR A 381 -20.22 -2.00 0.19
CA THR A 381 -20.00 -3.09 -0.77
C THR A 381 -18.91 -4.06 -0.30
N TYR A 382 -17.89 -3.55 0.40
CA TYR A 382 -16.70 -4.28 0.84
C TYR A 382 -16.42 -4.11 2.35
N PRO A 383 -17.41 -4.40 3.23
CA PRO A 383 -17.26 -4.14 4.66
C PRO A 383 -16.15 -4.97 5.33
N LEU A 384 -15.88 -6.19 4.87
CA LEU A 384 -14.79 -7.01 5.38
C LEU A 384 -13.42 -6.41 5.04
N GLU A 385 -13.22 -5.99 3.79
CA GLU A 385 -12.00 -5.31 3.33
C GLU A 385 -11.73 -4.07 4.16
N LYS A 386 -12.76 -3.23 4.34
CA LYS A 386 -12.65 -2.02 5.16
C LYS A 386 -12.25 -2.32 6.60
N GLU A 387 -12.87 -3.31 7.24
CA GLU A 387 -12.55 -3.66 8.63
C GLU A 387 -11.15 -4.27 8.78
N ALA A 388 -10.71 -5.07 7.82
CA ALA A 388 -9.34 -5.60 7.79
C ALA A 388 -8.29 -4.49 7.56
N LEU A 389 -8.61 -3.52 6.69
CA LEU A 389 -7.77 -2.36 6.45
C LEU A 389 -7.71 -1.44 7.67
N ASP A 390 -8.86 -1.19 8.33
CA ASP A 390 -8.90 -0.47 9.60
C ASP A 390 -8.09 -1.18 10.69
N TYR A 391 -8.12 -2.52 10.74
CA TYR A 391 -7.29 -3.29 11.66
C TYR A 391 -5.80 -3.05 11.40
N PHE A 392 -5.34 -3.11 10.14
CA PHE A 392 -3.94 -2.81 9.81
C PHE A 392 -3.56 -1.38 10.22
N ILE A 393 -4.38 -0.39 9.84
CA ILE A 393 -4.09 1.03 10.14
C ILE A 393 -4.03 1.30 11.65
N ASN A 394 -4.87 0.65 12.44
CA ASN A 394 -4.98 0.93 13.88
C ASN A 394 -4.11 0.01 14.75
N CYS A 395 -3.86 -1.24 14.32
CA CYS A 395 -3.27 -2.28 15.16
C CYS A 395 -1.88 -2.76 14.71
N ALA A 396 -1.41 -2.39 13.52
CA ALA A 396 -0.04 -2.70 13.10
C ALA A 396 0.99 -1.95 13.97
N GLY A 397 2.24 -2.37 13.90
CA GLY A 397 3.30 -1.81 14.73
C GLY A 397 3.18 -2.22 16.21
N SER A 398 4.02 -1.64 17.02
CA SER A 398 4.09 -1.92 18.45
C SER A 398 4.05 -0.63 19.26
N PRO A 399 3.42 -0.64 20.43
CA PRO A 399 3.45 0.52 21.33
C PRO A 399 4.86 0.97 21.73
N ASN A 400 5.84 0.07 21.70
CA ASN A 400 7.25 0.38 21.96
C ASN A 400 8.07 0.58 20.68
N GLY A 401 7.44 0.46 19.50
CA GLY A 401 8.08 0.67 18.22
C GLY A 401 8.14 2.13 17.80
N VAL A 402 8.64 2.36 16.60
CA VAL A 402 8.75 3.71 16.01
C VAL A 402 7.40 4.26 15.57
N ILE A 403 6.44 3.40 15.31
CA ILE A 403 5.08 3.78 14.89
C ILE A 403 4.03 2.89 15.58
N ASN A 404 2.93 3.50 15.98
CA ASN A 404 1.74 2.81 16.46
C ASN A 404 0.63 2.94 15.41
N GLY A 405 0.16 1.81 14.92
CA GLY A 405 -0.66 1.71 13.72
C GLY A 405 0.19 1.56 12.46
N GLY A 406 -0.44 1.26 11.33
CA GLY A 406 0.21 1.05 10.04
C GLY A 406 -0.15 2.11 9.01
N LEU A 407 0.69 2.22 7.98
CA LEU A 407 0.45 3.07 6.80
C LEU A 407 -0.03 2.19 5.65
N ALA A 408 -1.26 2.41 5.20
CA ALA A 408 -1.83 1.76 4.03
C ALA A 408 -1.62 2.65 2.80
N ILE A 409 -0.74 2.24 1.88
CA ILE A 409 -0.30 3.02 0.73
C ILE A 409 -0.76 2.33 -0.54
N PHE A 410 -1.57 3.01 -1.34
CA PHE A 410 -2.21 2.47 -2.54
C PHE A 410 -1.95 3.31 -3.78
N ALA A 411 -1.80 2.64 -4.92
CA ALA A 411 -1.79 3.29 -6.23
C ALA A 411 -3.17 3.91 -6.55
N SER A 412 -3.22 5.11 -7.10
CA SER A 412 -4.46 5.83 -7.40
C SER A 412 -5.25 5.26 -8.59
N GLY A 413 -4.61 4.45 -9.45
CA GLY A 413 -5.16 3.85 -10.67
C GLY A 413 -4.61 4.45 -11.96
N ASN A 414 -4.86 3.76 -13.10
CA ASN A 414 -4.25 4.06 -14.40
C ASN A 414 -5.31 4.22 -15.52
N GLU A 415 -6.50 4.70 -15.19
CA GLU A 415 -7.64 4.81 -16.11
C GLU A 415 -7.85 6.22 -16.66
N TYR A 416 -6.88 7.13 -16.51
CA TYR A 416 -7.00 8.55 -16.92
C TYR A 416 -8.18 9.26 -16.24
N ALA A 417 -8.55 8.83 -15.02
CA ALA A 417 -9.78 9.21 -14.37
C ALA A 417 -9.60 10.37 -13.39
N ALA A 418 -10.59 11.29 -13.36
CA ALA A 418 -10.62 12.43 -12.46
C ALA A 418 -11.13 12.07 -11.06
N GLN A 419 -10.73 10.89 -10.56
CA GLN A 419 -10.99 10.35 -9.23
C GLN A 419 -10.03 9.21 -8.97
N SER A 420 -9.46 9.12 -7.75
CA SER A 420 -8.70 7.95 -7.32
C SER A 420 -9.60 6.72 -7.18
N SER A 421 -9.06 5.54 -7.39
CA SER A 421 -9.75 4.28 -7.17
C SER A 421 -9.85 3.92 -5.68
N PHE A 422 -10.77 3.03 -5.30
CA PHE A 422 -10.76 2.40 -3.97
C PHE A 422 -9.92 1.11 -4.01
N PRO A 423 -9.28 0.76 -2.89
CA PRO A 423 -9.26 1.38 -1.55
C PRO A 423 -8.40 2.64 -1.42
N ALA A 424 -7.61 3.04 -2.45
CA ALA A 424 -6.74 4.22 -2.41
C ALA A 424 -7.47 5.50 -1.97
N ALA A 425 -8.72 5.70 -2.43
CA ALA A 425 -9.56 6.86 -2.11
C ALA A 425 -10.12 6.84 -0.67
N TYR A 426 -9.91 5.77 0.11
CA TYR A 426 -10.29 5.75 1.52
C TYR A 426 -9.53 6.81 2.30
N SER A 427 -10.24 7.64 3.07
CA SER A 427 -9.69 8.83 3.74
C SER A 427 -8.52 8.56 4.69
N LYS A 428 -8.37 7.32 5.19
CA LYS A 428 -7.26 6.90 6.03
C LYS A 428 -6.07 6.34 5.25
N CYS A 429 -6.23 6.01 3.97
CA CYS A 429 -5.16 5.53 3.11
C CYS A 429 -4.30 6.69 2.57
N ILE A 430 -3.16 6.34 2.02
CA ILE A 430 -2.30 7.22 1.24
C ILE A 430 -2.47 6.85 -0.23
N SER A 431 -3.25 7.64 -0.96
CA SER A 431 -3.42 7.50 -2.42
C SER A 431 -2.25 8.15 -3.14
N VAL A 432 -1.63 7.43 -4.07
CA VAL A 432 -0.41 7.87 -4.79
C VAL A 432 -0.67 7.97 -6.29
N ALA A 433 -0.55 9.18 -6.84
CA ALA A 433 -0.57 9.43 -8.27
C ALA A 433 0.83 9.39 -8.89
N ALA A 434 0.91 9.22 -10.20
CA ALA A 434 2.16 9.14 -10.94
C ALA A 434 2.52 10.46 -11.63
N ILE A 435 3.80 10.84 -11.56
CA ILE A 435 4.38 11.94 -12.34
C ILE A 435 5.43 11.44 -13.35
N ALA A 436 5.59 12.22 -14.41
CA ALA A 436 6.66 12.12 -15.38
C ALA A 436 7.94 12.83 -14.86
N ALA A 437 9.05 12.70 -15.59
CA ALA A 437 10.35 13.26 -15.20
C ALA A 437 10.47 14.80 -15.37
N ASP A 438 9.37 15.48 -15.63
CA ASP A 438 9.25 16.94 -15.77
C ASP A 438 8.28 17.57 -14.76
N TYR A 439 7.91 16.85 -13.70
CA TYR A 439 6.88 17.19 -12.70
C TYR A 439 5.43 17.10 -13.21
N THR A 440 5.17 16.91 -14.50
CA THR A 440 3.81 16.85 -15.00
C THR A 440 3.13 15.52 -14.63
N PRO A 441 1.80 15.46 -14.53
CA PRO A 441 1.10 14.19 -14.35
C PRO A 441 1.49 13.19 -15.43
N ALA A 442 1.72 11.93 -15.06
CA ALA A 442 1.83 10.86 -16.05
C ALA A 442 0.51 10.73 -16.83
N SER A 443 0.61 10.44 -18.14
CA SER A 443 -0.53 10.49 -19.05
C SER A 443 -1.71 9.62 -18.60
N TYR A 444 -1.43 8.46 -18.02
CA TYR A 444 -2.40 7.46 -17.58
C TYR A 444 -2.94 7.68 -16.15
N SER A 445 -2.27 8.52 -15.32
CA SER A 445 -2.53 8.59 -13.90
C SER A 445 -3.94 9.05 -13.57
N ASN A 446 -4.60 8.34 -12.64
CA ASN A 446 -5.77 8.89 -11.97
C ASN A 446 -5.37 10.07 -11.10
N TYR A 447 -6.29 11.01 -10.94
CA TYR A 447 -6.13 12.24 -10.19
C TYR A 447 -7.44 12.64 -9.52
N GLY A 448 -7.40 13.38 -8.42
CA GLY A 448 -8.61 13.78 -7.69
C GLY A 448 -8.26 14.39 -6.33
N SER A 449 -9.27 14.85 -5.61
CA SER A 449 -9.12 15.38 -4.25
C SER A 449 -8.69 14.31 -3.23
N GLU A 450 -8.89 13.05 -3.58
CA GLU A 450 -8.56 11.88 -2.76
C GLU A 450 -7.06 11.54 -2.83
N VAL A 451 -6.35 12.03 -3.86
CA VAL A 451 -4.91 11.80 -4.01
C VAL A 451 -4.15 12.63 -2.98
N LEU A 452 -3.42 11.95 -2.10
CA LEU A 452 -2.64 12.60 -1.04
C LEU A 452 -1.23 12.96 -1.52
N LEU A 453 -0.57 12.02 -2.17
CA LEU A 453 0.81 12.17 -2.63
C LEU A 453 0.94 11.80 -4.11
N SER A 454 2.02 12.25 -4.71
CA SER A 454 2.51 11.79 -6.01
C SER A 454 3.97 11.38 -5.92
N ALA A 455 4.39 10.54 -6.85
CA ALA A 455 5.77 10.10 -6.98
C ALA A 455 6.10 9.75 -8.45
N PRO A 456 7.37 9.56 -8.81
CA PRO A 456 7.74 9.10 -10.14
C PRO A 456 7.08 7.78 -10.51
N GLY A 457 6.31 7.77 -11.61
CA GLY A 457 5.66 6.56 -12.14
C GLY A 457 6.11 6.19 -13.55
N GLY A 458 6.85 7.10 -14.20
CA GLY A 458 7.21 6.99 -15.61
C GLY A 458 6.07 7.45 -16.52
N ASP A 459 6.39 7.69 -17.80
CA ASP A 459 5.39 8.07 -18.82
C ASP A 459 5.89 7.74 -20.23
N MET A 460 5.74 6.52 -20.64
CA MET A 460 6.20 6.02 -21.93
C MET A 460 5.43 6.63 -23.11
N GLU A 461 4.16 6.97 -22.91
CA GLU A 461 3.34 7.61 -23.95
C GLU A 461 3.78 9.05 -24.21
N TYR A 462 4.44 9.68 -23.24
CA TYR A 462 4.98 11.04 -23.36
C TYR A 462 6.41 11.06 -23.91
N TYR A 463 7.29 10.18 -23.38
CA TYR A 463 8.71 10.14 -23.78
C TYR A 463 8.97 9.19 -24.96
N GLY A 464 8.09 8.23 -25.20
CA GLY A 464 8.25 7.26 -26.28
C GLY A 464 8.09 7.87 -27.68
N THR A 465 8.69 7.23 -28.68
CA THR A 465 8.51 7.60 -30.07
C THR A 465 7.10 7.20 -30.52
N PRO A 466 6.32 8.13 -31.13
CA PRO A 466 4.98 7.83 -31.59
C PRO A 466 4.93 6.62 -32.52
N GLY A 467 4.14 5.59 -32.19
CA GLY A 467 3.97 4.38 -32.99
C GLY A 467 5.07 3.34 -32.87
N GLN A 468 6.07 3.56 -32.02
CA GLN A 468 7.21 2.64 -31.76
C GLN A 468 7.18 2.10 -30.32
N ARG A 469 6.02 1.78 -29.80
CA ARG A 469 5.90 1.23 -28.43
C ARG A 469 6.66 -0.09 -28.24
N ASP A 470 6.86 -0.84 -29.34
CA ASP A 470 7.44 -2.19 -29.31
C ASP A 470 8.96 -2.21 -29.55
N ASP A 471 9.59 -1.08 -29.88
CA ASP A 471 11.03 -0.99 -30.04
C ASP A 471 11.69 -0.83 -28.67
N ILE A 472 11.87 -1.96 -27.97
CA ILE A 472 12.53 -2.01 -26.66
C ILE A 472 14.04 -1.89 -26.73
N TYR A 473 14.62 -2.05 -27.93
CA TYR A 473 16.05 -1.91 -28.18
C TYR A 473 16.29 -0.95 -29.36
N ASP A 474 17.38 -0.19 -29.28
CA ASP A 474 17.86 0.58 -30.44
C ASP A 474 18.54 -0.33 -31.48
N ASP A 475 18.97 0.24 -32.62
CA ASP A 475 19.67 -0.48 -33.70
C ASP A 475 20.97 -1.17 -33.25
N ASN A 476 21.49 -0.81 -32.09
CA ASN A 476 22.72 -1.35 -31.48
C ASN A 476 22.39 -2.41 -30.40
N GLY A 477 21.12 -2.69 -30.17
CA GLY A 477 20.68 -3.62 -29.13
C GLY A 477 20.70 -3.01 -27.71
N THR A 478 20.69 -1.68 -27.58
CA THR A 478 20.65 -1.00 -26.28
C THR A 478 19.20 -0.87 -25.83
N LEU A 479 18.91 -1.29 -24.60
CA LEU A 479 17.59 -1.15 -23.99
C LEU A 479 17.20 0.33 -23.83
N LEU A 480 16.05 0.71 -24.41
CA LEU A 480 15.56 2.10 -24.37
C LEU A 480 14.86 2.40 -23.06
N GLU A 481 15.22 3.48 -22.40
CA GLU A 481 14.67 3.88 -21.09
C GLU A 481 13.27 4.49 -21.17
N GLN A 482 12.96 5.23 -22.20
CA GLN A 482 11.69 5.89 -22.51
C GLN A 482 10.96 6.53 -21.30
N GLY A 483 11.69 6.96 -20.29
CA GLY A 483 11.15 7.63 -19.11
C GLY A 483 10.40 6.73 -18.11
N SER A 484 10.46 5.40 -18.25
CA SER A 484 9.88 4.44 -17.33
C SER A 484 10.73 4.23 -16.07
N ILE A 485 10.21 3.47 -15.11
CA ILE A 485 10.89 3.18 -13.82
C ILE A 485 11.66 1.88 -13.96
N PHE A 486 12.94 1.89 -13.61
CA PHE A 486 13.84 0.75 -13.65
C PHE A 486 14.03 0.13 -12.27
N SER A 487 13.80 -1.17 -12.14
CA SER A 487 13.89 -1.88 -10.87
C SER A 487 14.20 -3.37 -11.08
N THR A 488 14.32 -4.14 -9.99
CA THR A 488 14.44 -5.60 -10.04
C THR A 488 13.22 -6.22 -10.72
N LEU A 489 13.43 -7.30 -11.46
CA LEU A 489 12.35 -7.98 -12.17
C LEU A 489 12.61 -9.48 -12.24
N VAL A 490 11.57 -10.26 -12.43
CA VAL A 490 11.65 -11.69 -12.77
C VAL A 490 10.82 -11.93 -14.02
N LEU A 491 11.42 -12.57 -15.00
CA LEU A 491 10.73 -12.97 -16.23
C LEU A 491 11.03 -14.45 -16.51
N ASP A 492 10.00 -15.26 -16.73
CA ASP A 492 10.12 -16.71 -16.96
C ASP A 492 11.00 -17.43 -15.91
N GLY A 493 10.94 -16.98 -14.66
CA GLY A 493 11.73 -17.51 -13.56
C GLY A 493 13.20 -17.07 -13.51
N VAL A 494 13.62 -16.19 -14.43
CA VAL A 494 14.97 -15.63 -14.48
C VAL A 494 14.99 -14.31 -13.75
N ALA A 495 15.92 -14.15 -12.79
CA ALA A 495 16.16 -12.89 -12.09
C ALA A 495 16.83 -11.87 -13.02
N GLY A 496 16.42 -10.62 -12.92
CA GLY A 496 16.97 -9.53 -13.72
C GLY A 496 16.42 -8.18 -13.33
N TYR A 497 16.44 -7.26 -14.27
CA TYR A 497 15.99 -5.87 -14.09
C TYR A 497 15.14 -5.47 -15.27
N GLY A 498 14.26 -4.51 -15.09
CA GLY A 498 13.44 -4.05 -16.20
C GLY A 498 12.70 -2.76 -15.92
N TYR A 499 12.03 -2.29 -16.97
CA TYR A 499 11.26 -1.05 -16.96
C TYR A 499 9.78 -1.33 -16.90
N TYR A 500 9.11 -0.67 -15.96
CA TYR A 500 7.65 -0.56 -15.88
C TYR A 500 7.23 0.89 -15.70
N GLU A 501 5.97 1.17 -15.99
CA GLU A 501 5.33 2.45 -15.69
C GLU A 501 3.97 2.22 -15.04
N GLY A 502 3.49 3.19 -14.27
CA GLY A 502 2.20 3.11 -13.61
C GLY A 502 2.17 3.85 -12.28
N THR A 503 0.98 4.11 -11.79
CA THR A 503 0.79 4.48 -10.38
C THR A 503 1.27 3.34 -9.46
N SER A 504 1.32 2.11 -9.99
CA SER A 504 1.95 0.94 -9.37
C SER A 504 3.44 1.11 -9.11
N MET A 505 4.17 1.92 -9.90
CA MET A 505 5.59 2.23 -9.69
C MET A 505 5.75 3.50 -8.85
N ALA A 506 4.81 4.43 -8.91
CA ALA A 506 4.79 5.60 -8.03
C ALA A 506 4.55 5.22 -6.55
N CYS A 507 3.63 4.30 -6.30
CA CYS A 507 3.26 3.82 -4.97
C CYS A 507 4.46 3.31 -4.14
N PRO A 508 5.32 2.41 -4.63
CA PRO A 508 6.48 1.94 -3.88
C PRO A 508 7.54 3.00 -3.61
N HIS A 509 7.60 4.10 -4.38
CA HIS A 509 8.44 5.24 -4.01
C HIS A 509 7.99 5.87 -2.70
N VAL A 510 6.67 6.05 -2.52
CA VAL A 510 6.12 6.59 -1.27
C VAL A 510 6.34 5.59 -0.13
N SER A 511 6.12 4.30 -0.36
CA SER A 511 6.38 3.25 0.66
C SER A 511 7.85 3.18 1.05
N GLY A 512 8.76 3.28 0.09
CA GLY A 512 10.21 3.31 0.34
C GLY A 512 10.65 4.55 1.12
N VAL A 513 10.14 5.74 0.77
CA VAL A 513 10.42 6.98 1.50
C VAL A 513 9.84 6.92 2.92
N ALA A 514 8.62 6.42 3.07
CA ALA A 514 8.01 6.24 4.38
C ALA A 514 8.83 5.26 5.25
N ALA A 515 9.27 4.14 4.69
CA ALA A 515 10.11 3.17 5.39
C ALA A 515 11.49 3.76 5.77
N LEU A 516 12.12 4.51 4.86
CA LEU A 516 13.38 5.20 5.13
C LEU A 516 13.24 6.23 6.26
N GLY A 517 12.14 6.98 6.27
CA GLY A 517 11.85 7.94 7.33
C GLY A 517 11.61 7.27 8.69
N LEU A 518 10.89 6.12 8.73
CA LEU A 518 10.72 5.34 9.96
C LEU A 518 12.05 4.78 10.47
N ALA A 519 12.92 4.28 9.57
CA ALA A 519 14.27 3.86 9.92
C ALA A 519 15.08 5.00 10.55
N TYR A 520 14.95 6.22 10.02
CA TYR A 520 15.60 7.40 10.59
C TYR A 520 14.95 7.84 11.91
N ALA A 521 13.61 7.82 12.00
CA ALA A 521 12.88 8.11 13.24
C ALA A 521 13.32 7.20 14.39
N LYS A 522 13.50 5.91 14.12
CA LYS A 522 14.06 4.96 15.10
C LYS A 522 15.45 5.38 15.58
N GLN A 523 16.35 5.79 14.67
CA GLN A 523 17.70 6.27 15.01
C GLN A 523 17.66 7.56 15.84
N GLN A 524 16.64 8.40 15.63
CA GLN A 524 16.41 9.65 16.37
C GLN A 524 15.53 9.46 17.61
N HIS A 525 15.20 8.23 17.99
CA HIS A 525 14.31 7.90 19.11
C HIS A 525 12.95 8.64 19.05
N ARG A 526 12.42 8.80 17.82
CA ARG A 526 11.11 9.45 17.57
C ARG A 526 10.03 8.39 17.40
N HIS A 527 8.85 8.66 17.96
CA HIS A 527 7.69 7.79 17.88
C HIS A 527 6.52 8.57 17.27
N PHE A 528 5.72 7.89 16.45
CA PHE A 528 4.57 8.45 15.76
C PHE A 528 3.35 7.54 15.90
N THR A 529 2.17 8.11 15.82
CA THR A 529 0.98 7.37 15.36
C THR A 529 0.97 7.32 13.83
N SER A 530 0.23 6.40 13.26
CA SER A 530 0.05 6.32 11.79
C SER A 530 -0.50 7.63 11.20
N GLU A 531 -1.42 8.29 11.90
CA GLU A 531 -1.99 9.57 11.49
C GLU A 531 -0.93 10.70 11.50
N GLU A 532 -0.19 10.86 12.60
CA GLU A 532 0.89 11.86 12.70
C GLU A 532 1.94 11.67 11.61
N TYR A 533 2.30 10.42 11.31
CA TYR A 533 3.32 10.15 10.30
C TYR A 533 2.79 10.36 8.88
N ARG A 534 1.52 10.01 8.62
CA ARG A 534 0.83 10.31 7.37
C ARG A 534 0.76 11.83 7.11
N GLU A 535 0.42 12.61 8.14
CA GLU A 535 0.44 14.08 8.05
C GLU A 535 1.85 14.61 7.78
N LEU A 536 2.88 14.06 8.46
CA LEU A 536 4.27 14.46 8.25
C LEU A 536 4.73 14.21 6.81
N LEU A 537 4.38 13.05 6.23
CA LEU A 537 4.65 12.74 4.82
C LEU A 537 4.04 13.79 3.88
N PHE A 538 2.78 14.17 4.11
CA PHE A 538 2.10 15.19 3.30
C PHE A 538 2.72 16.58 3.46
N GLU A 539 2.99 17.01 4.69
CA GLU A 539 3.50 18.35 4.99
C GLU A 539 4.91 18.58 4.45
N THR A 540 5.75 17.52 4.42
CA THR A 540 7.12 17.59 3.92
C THR A 540 7.23 17.42 2.42
N ALA A 541 6.18 16.95 1.76
CA ALA A 541 6.12 16.78 0.32
C ALA A 541 6.05 18.12 -0.42
N ARG A 542 6.58 18.15 -1.64
CA ARG A 542 6.72 19.36 -2.47
C ARG A 542 5.43 19.68 -3.20
N ASP A 543 5.02 20.95 -3.19
CA ASP A 543 3.95 21.47 -4.06
C ASP A 543 4.46 21.56 -5.50
N ILE A 544 3.77 20.87 -6.41
CA ILE A 544 4.11 20.79 -7.84
C ILE A 544 3.10 21.50 -8.76
N ASP A 545 2.03 22.08 -8.25
CA ASP A 545 0.99 22.75 -9.05
C ASP A 545 1.53 23.88 -9.96
N LYS A 546 2.65 24.50 -9.57
CA LYS A 546 3.32 25.53 -10.36
C LYS A 546 3.82 25.02 -11.72
N TYR A 547 4.03 23.72 -11.87
CA TYR A 547 4.45 23.10 -13.15
C TYR A 547 3.25 22.76 -14.04
N PHE A 548 2.03 22.82 -13.53
CA PHE A 548 0.83 22.48 -14.29
C PHE A 548 0.32 23.70 -15.08
N VAL A 549 1.08 24.02 -16.15
CA VAL A 549 0.83 25.17 -17.02
C VAL A 549 0.86 24.74 -18.48
N GLY A 550 -0.11 25.16 -19.27
CA GLY A 550 -0.21 24.83 -20.69
C GLY A 550 -0.77 23.43 -20.96
N GLU A 551 -0.38 22.87 -22.09
CA GLU A 551 -0.82 21.57 -22.58
C GLU A 551 0.37 20.59 -22.63
N LYS A 552 0.15 19.34 -22.20
CA LYS A 552 1.03 18.21 -22.44
C LYS A 552 0.50 17.42 -23.64
N LEU A 553 1.36 17.16 -24.62
CA LEU A 553 1.06 16.32 -25.76
C LEU A 553 1.69 14.94 -25.54
N PHE A 554 0.89 13.89 -25.57
CA PHE A 554 1.33 12.51 -25.52
C PHE A 554 0.63 11.68 -26.60
N TYR A 555 1.11 10.45 -26.84
CA TYR A 555 0.57 9.59 -27.88
C TYR A 555 0.01 8.30 -27.26
N MET A 556 -1.31 8.23 -27.21
CA MET A 556 -2.00 7.02 -26.77
C MET A 556 -1.98 5.97 -27.87
N ASN A 557 -1.46 4.78 -27.58
CA ASN A 557 -1.49 3.67 -28.53
C ASN A 557 -2.87 2.99 -28.52
N HIS A 558 -3.55 3.07 -29.66
CA HIS A 558 -4.85 2.42 -29.87
C HIS A 558 -4.68 1.22 -30.79
N THR A 559 -5.14 0.03 -30.38
CA THR A 559 -4.95 -1.24 -31.10
C THR A 559 -5.41 -1.27 -32.56
N SER A 560 -6.35 -0.40 -32.92
CA SER A 560 -6.91 -0.31 -34.30
C SER A 560 -6.50 0.94 -35.07
N ALA A 561 -6.00 1.99 -34.41
CA ALA A 561 -5.75 3.30 -35.02
C ALA A 561 -4.26 3.70 -34.98
N GLY A 562 -3.40 2.89 -34.40
CA GLY A 562 -2.00 3.25 -34.13
C GLY A 562 -1.89 4.33 -33.05
N ALA A 563 -0.80 5.08 -33.03
CA ALA A 563 -0.59 6.17 -32.09
C ALA A 563 -1.53 7.36 -32.36
N VAL A 564 -2.34 7.73 -31.37
CA VAL A 564 -3.27 8.85 -31.45
C VAL A 564 -2.77 9.99 -30.55
N PRO A 565 -2.54 11.21 -31.10
CA PRO A 565 -2.12 12.34 -30.29
C PRO A 565 -3.25 12.79 -29.36
N VAL A 566 -2.95 12.92 -28.08
CA VAL A 566 -3.85 13.41 -27.03
C VAL A 566 -3.23 14.65 -26.38
N LYS A 567 -4.05 15.65 -26.14
CA LYS A 567 -3.67 16.87 -25.42
C LYS A 567 -4.30 16.86 -24.03
N MET A 568 -3.46 16.96 -23.03
CA MET A 568 -3.81 17.09 -21.63
C MET A 568 -3.66 18.57 -21.23
N ASN A 569 -4.73 19.20 -20.77
CA ASN A 569 -4.65 20.53 -20.19
C ASN A 569 -4.15 20.41 -18.74
N LEU A 570 -2.91 20.82 -18.50
CA LEU A 570 -2.28 20.66 -17.18
C LEU A 570 -2.99 21.43 -16.07
N ALA A 571 -3.68 22.52 -16.38
CA ALA A 571 -4.41 23.29 -15.38
C ALA A 571 -5.56 22.50 -14.71
N ASP A 572 -6.08 21.45 -15.35
CA ASP A 572 -7.16 20.62 -14.82
C ASP A 572 -6.70 19.72 -13.66
N TYR A 573 -5.39 19.55 -13.51
CA TYR A 573 -4.74 18.69 -12.49
C TYR A 573 -4.33 19.44 -11.23
N ARG A 574 -4.39 20.79 -11.22
CA ARG A 574 -4.00 21.60 -10.05
C ARG A 574 -4.86 21.25 -8.84
N GLY A 575 -4.18 21.01 -7.70
CA GLY A 575 -4.81 20.61 -6.44
C GLY A 575 -5.36 19.17 -6.44
N LYS A 576 -5.03 18.34 -7.46
CA LYS A 576 -5.60 17.00 -7.63
C LYS A 576 -4.56 15.89 -7.80
N MET A 577 -3.29 16.24 -7.85
CA MET A 577 -2.18 15.27 -7.94
C MET A 577 -1.52 14.99 -6.58
N GLY A 578 -2.07 15.55 -5.49
CA GLY A 578 -1.40 15.53 -4.21
C GLY A 578 -0.10 16.34 -4.24
N ARG A 579 0.83 16.03 -3.33
CA ARG A 579 2.16 16.62 -3.29
C ARG A 579 3.22 15.59 -3.66
N LEU A 580 4.28 16.01 -4.33
CA LEU A 580 5.39 15.12 -4.69
C LEU A 580 6.21 14.76 -3.45
N ILE A 581 6.34 13.47 -3.19
CA ILE A 581 7.12 12.95 -2.06
C ILE A 581 8.56 13.49 -2.07
N ASP A 582 9.13 13.75 -0.88
CA ASP A 582 10.50 14.24 -0.72
C ASP A 582 11.18 13.59 0.49
N ALA A 583 12.04 12.62 0.23
CA ALA A 583 12.76 11.90 1.28
C ALA A 583 13.68 12.82 2.11
N GLY A 584 14.40 13.73 1.46
CA GLY A 584 15.29 14.65 2.15
C GLY A 584 14.57 15.62 3.09
N ALA A 585 13.42 16.16 2.64
CA ALA A 585 12.60 17.04 3.48
C ALA A 585 11.95 16.27 4.65
N LEU A 586 11.49 15.05 4.42
CA LEU A 586 10.94 14.19 5.48
C LEU A 586 11.96 13.94 6.59
N LEU A 587 13.16 13.49 6.25
CA LEU A 587 14.18 13.17 7.25
C LEU A 587 14.64 14.42 8.02
N LYS A 588 14.79 15.56 7.33
CA LYS A 588 15.08 16.85 7.97
C LYS A 588 13.97 17.30 8.94
N ALA A 589 12.71 16.98 8.66
CA ALA A 589 11.62 17.26 9.58
C ALA A 589 11.59 16.31 10.79
N ILE A 590 12.05 15.08 10.62
CA ILE A 590 12.20 14.09 11.71
C ILE A 590 13.33 14.52 12.66
N ASP A 591 14.48 14.96 12.18
CA ASP A 591 15.60 15.43 13.02
C ASP A 591 15.38 16.85 13.58
N GLY A 592 14.32 17.51 13.19
CA GLY A 592 14.00 18.84 13.63
C GLY A 592 14.75 19.98 12.92
N SER A 593 15.66 19.67 11.98
CA SER A 593 16.45 20.71 11.29
C SER A 593 15.61 21.58 10.33
N GLY A 594 14.39 21.17 9.99
CA GLY A 594 13.45 21.91 9.13
C GLY A 594 12.18 22.42 9.83
N ARG A 595 12.00 22.16 11.15
CA ARG A 595 10.79 22.47 11.92
C ARG A 595 11.08 22.77 13.38
N ASP A 596 10.09 23.36 14.06
CA ASP A 596 10.03 23.32 15.53
C ASP A 596 10.01 21.86 15.99
N MET A 597 11.02 21.44 16.74
CA MET A 597 11.11 20.08 17.25
C MET A 597 9.88 19.74 18.12
N ARG A 598 9.31 18.57 17.90
CA ARG A 598 8.24 18.00 18.73
C ARG A 598 8.85 16.98 19.68
N LEU A 599 8.36 16.94 20.90
CA LEU A 599 8.70 15.86 21.82
C LEU A 599 8.13 14.55 21.32
N PRO A 600 8.81 13.40 21.55
CA PRO A 600 8.31 12.10 21.14
C PRO A 600 7.12 11.67 22.01
N ASN A 601 6.13 11.05 21.38
CA ASN A 601 5.16 10.24 22.09
C ASN A 601 5.84 8.94 22.54
N LEU A 602 5.58 8.52 23.77
CA LEU A 602 6.24 7.36 24.39
C LEU A 602 5.24 6.23 24.61
N TYR A 603 5.66 5.01 24.33
CA TYR A 603 4.90 3.80 24.56
C TYR A 603 5.71 2.88 25.46
N LEU A 604 5.21 2.57 26.64
CA LEU A 604 5.95 1.88 27.69
C LEU A 604 5.14 0.71 28.26
N ALA A 605 5.83 -0.36 28.63
CA ALA A 605 5.26 -1.39 29.49
C ALA A 605 5.09 -0.86 30.93
N PRO A 606 4.15 -1.39 31.72
CA PRO A 606 4.08 -1.09 33.15
C PRO A 606 5.43 -1.34 33.83
N GLU A 607 5.80 -0.47 34.77
CA GLU A 607 7.06 -0.50 35.53
C GLU A 607 8.35 -0.21 34.69
N ALA A 608 8.22 -0.01 33.38
CA ALA A 608 9.36 0.37 32.54
C ALA A 608 9.91 1.74 32.90
N THR A 609 11.22 1.89 32.80
CA THR A 609 11.91 3.18 32.96
C THR A 609 12.67 3.49 31.68
N THR A 610 12.48 4.68 31.12
CA THR A 610 13.23 5.17 29.97
C THR A 610 13.79 6.56 30.22
N THR A 611 14.78 6.97 29.42
CA THR A 611 15.40 8.28 29.50
C THR A 611 15.41 8.94 28.12
N LEU A 612 15.17 10.26 28.09
CA LEU A 612 15.31 11.09 26.90
C LEU A 612 16.29 12.22 27.18
N ASP A 613 17.21 12.49 26.27
CA ASP A 613 17.98 13.72 26.28
C ASP A 613 17.21 14.81 25.54
N ILE A 614 16.70 15.80 26.28
CA ILE A 614 15.88 16.88 25.71
C ILE A 614 16.69 17.71 24.71
N ALA A 615 18.01 17.76 24.82
CA ALA A 615 18.85 18.50 23.90
C ALA A 615 18.74 17.95 22.44
N GLU A 616 18.26 16.73 22.25
CA GLU A 616 17.96 16.15 20.94
C GLU A 616 16.67 16.68 20.32
N TYR A 617 15.77 17.26 21.15
CA TYR A 617 14.42 17.69 20.73
C TYR A 617 14.18 19.19 20.80
N THR A 618 15.03 19.93 21.49
CA THR A 618 14.93 21.39 21.56
C THR A 618 16.25 22.05 21.98
N THR A 619 16.55 23.18 21.40
CA THR A 619 17.65 24.08 21.84
C THR A 619 17.22 25.01 22.97
N GLU A 620 15.92 25.03 23.29
CA GLU A 620 15.36 25.86 24.36
C GLU A 620 15.74 25.33 25.72
N ARG A 621 16.08 26.24 26.64
CA ARG A 621 16.32 25.84 28.02
C ARG A 621 15.01 25.45 28.70
N ILE A 622 14.94 24.23 29.20
CA ILE A 622 13.78 23.75 29.98
C ILE A 622 13.89 24.20 31.43
N THR A 623 12.79 24.74 31.94
CA THR A 623 12.68 25.27 33.31
C THR A 623 11.84 24.38 34.22
N GLY A 624 11.05 23.46 33.66
CA GLY A 624 10.22 22.56 34.45
C GLY A 624 9.56 21.47 33.59
N VAL A 625 9.09 20.43 34.27
CA VAL A 625 8.29 19.34 33.68
C VAL A 625 7.06 19.13 34.55
N THR A 626 5.93 18.85 33.90
CA THR A 626 4.68 18.45 34.55
C THR A 626 4.06 17.26 33.84
N VAL A 627 3.34 16.42 34.59
CA VAL A 627 2.60 15.26 34.08
C VAL A 627 1.15 15.41 34.48
N ALA A 628 0.24 15.21 33.54
CA ALA A 628 -1.20 15.38 33.78
C ALA A 628 -1.77 14.30 34.73
N ASN A 629 -1.24 13.07 34.70
CA ASN A 629 -1.65 12.00 35.61
C ASN A 629 -0.45 11.18 36.09
N ASN A 630 0.02 11.44 37.31
CA ASN A 630 1.14 10.77 37.94
C ASN A 630 0.85 9.30 38.36
N ALA A 631 -0.39 8.85 38.29
CA ALA A 631 -0.71 7.45 38.52
C ALA A 631 -0.35 6.56 37.30
N ILE A 632 -0.27 7.19 36.10
CA ILE A 632 0.11 6.50 34.87
C ILE A 632 1.61 6.57 34.64
N ALA A 633 2.24 7.73 34.82
CA ALA A 633 3.68 7.86 34.67
C ALA A 633 4.23 8.99 35.58
N GLU A 634 5.48 8.85 35.97
CA GLU A 634 6.26 9.89 36.63
C GLU A 634 7.39 10.36 35.71
N VAL A 635 7.57 11.67 35.60
CA VAL A 635 8.63 12.26 34.77
C VAL A 635 9.45 13.22 35.63
N THR A 636 10.75 13.03 35.63
CA THR A 636 11.71 13.88 36.35
C THR A 636 12.75 14.42 35.37
N LEU A 637 13.19 15.67 35.63
CA LEU A 637 14.20 16.36 34.82
C LEU A 637 15.48 16.56 35.63
N SER A 638 16.62 16.14 35.08
CA SER A 638 17.94 16.41 35.62
C SER A 638 18.89 16.87 34.52
N GLY A 639 19.22 18.15 34.50
CA GLY A 639 19.96 18.77 33.40
C GLY A 639 19.13 18.75 32.12
N THR A 640 19.58 18.08 31.09
CA THR A 640 18.85 17.83 29.84
C THR A 640 18.22 16.43 29.79
N THR A 641 18.39 15.60 30.80
CA THR A 641 17.86 14.25 30.82
C THR A 641 16.50 14.20 31.52
N LEU A 642 15.48 13.77 30.78
CA LEU A 642 14.20 13.32 31.33
C LEU A 642 14.31 11.85 31.70
N THR A 643 13.89 11.51 32.91
CA THR A 643 13.67 10.11 33.32
C THR A 643 12.17 9.90 33.45
N ILE A 644 11.64 8.93 32.74
CA ILE A 644 10.21 8.59 32.69
C ILE A 644 10.05 7.19 33.30
N VAL A 645 9.20 7.08 34.31
CA VAL A 645 8.83 5.82 34.97
C VAL A 645 7.36 5.55 34.72
N ALA A 646 7.07 4.49 33.97
CA ALA A 646 5.70 4.00 33.76
C ALA A 646 5.18 3.35 35.05
N LYS A 647 3.93 3.64 35.45
CA LYS A 647 3.34 3.12 36.70
C LYS A 647 2.08 2.32 36.45
N GLY A 648 1.09 2.89 35.84
CA GLY A 648 -0.22 2.29 35.61
C GLY A 648 -0.62 2.30 34.15
N VAL A 649 -1.41 1.32 33.73
CA VAL A 649 -1.98 1.26 32.38
C VAL A 649 -2.86 2.47 32.10
N GLY A 650 -2.71 3.09 30.94
CA GLY A 650 -3.46 4.26 30.49
C GLY A 650 -2.60 5.25 29.71
N GLN A 651 -3.17 6.42 29.43
CA GLN A 651 -2.51 7.49 28.71
C GLN A 651 -2.44 8.76 29.55
N THR A 652 -1.29 9.44 29.52
CA THR A 652 -1.09 10.75 30.16
C THR A 652 -0.26 11.67 29.27
N THR A 653 -0.32 12.98 29.53
CA THR A 653 0.50 13.97 28.83
C THR A 653 1.60 14.49 29.74
N TYR A 654 2.82 14.59 29.23
CA TYR A 654 3.88 15.35 29.88
C TYR A 654 4.11 16.68 29.14
N THR A 655 4.43 17.72 29.89
CA THR A 655 4.63 19.08 29.39
C THR A 655 5.95 19.63 29.91
N LEU A 656 6.81 20.08 29.00
CA LEU A 656 8.02 20.82 29.34
C LEU A 656 7.77 22.32 29.24
N GLN A 657 8.20 23.06 30.25
CA GLN A 657 8.19 24.52 30.28
C GLN A 657 9.54 25.05 29.80
N THR A 658 9.55 25.92 28.80
CA THR A 658 10.77 26.55 28.29
C THR A 658 11.02 27.92 28.94
N SER A 659 12.26 28.39 28.89
CA SER A 659 12.66 29.66 29.47
C SER A 659 12.02 30.90 28.79
N ASN A 660 11.52 30.74 27.57
CA ASN A 660 10.81 31.77 26.81
C ASN A 660 9.28 31.68 26.96
N GLY A 661 8.78 30.78 27.83
CA GLY A 661 7.36 30.61 28.11
C GLY A 661 6.59 29.74 27.13
N LYS A 662 7.26 29.09 26.19
CA LYS A 662 6.66 28.09 25.30
C LYS A 662 6.46 26.78 26.07
N GLU A 663 5.38 26.08 25.80
CA GLU A 663 5.13 24.71 26.29
C GLU A 663 5.34 23.69 25.16
N LEU A 664 6.11 22.65 25.44
CA LEU A 664 6.27 21.49 24.58
C LEU A 664 5.51 20.32 25.22
N ARG A 665 4.62 19.67 24.48
CA ARG A 665 3.75 18.61 25.00
C ARG A 665 3.88 17.35 24.17
N ALA A 666 3.83 16.18 24.85
CA ALA A 666 3.70 14.88 24.22
C ALA A 666 3.02 13.87 25.15
N THR A 667 2.66 12.73 24.65
CA THR A 667 1.93 11.69 25.38
C THR A 667 2.84 10.57 25.87
N ILE A 668 2.46 9.96 26.97
CA ILE A 668 2.98 8.69 27.47
C ILE A 668 1.80 7.72 27.51
N THR A 669 1.90 6.62 26.76
CA THR A 669 0.94 5.53 26.78
C THR A 669 1.58 4.33 27.46
N VAL A 670 0.97 3.84 28.53
CA VAL A 670 1.40 2.64 29.25
C VAL A 670 0.42 1.53 28.98
N ARG A 671 0.86 0.40 28.41
CA ARG A 671 0.03 -0.74 28.03
C ARG A 671 0.65 -2.06 28.50
N GLU A 672 -0.19 -2.99 28.96
CA GLU A 672 0.21 -4.36 29.19
C GLU A 672 0.47 -5.05 27.84
N GLY A 673 1.42 -5.97 27.82
CA GLY A 673 1.77 -6.73 26.61
C GLY A 673 2.64 -5.99 25.59
N ALA A 674 3.13 -4.77 25.89
CA ALA A 674 4.11 -4.11 25.05
C ALA A 674 5.42 -4.94 25.02
N SER A 675 5.90 -5.32 23.83
CA SER A 675 7.13 -6.09 23.71
C SER A 675 8.36 -5.24 23.99
N ASP A 676 9.38 -5.83 24.62
CA ASP A 676 10.66 -5.16 24.88
C ASP A 676 11.41 -4.78 23.58
N LYS A 677 11.05 -5.40 22.47
CA LYS A 677 11.70 -5.23 21.16
C LYS A 677 11.01 -4.20 20.26
N GLY A 678 9.91 -3.62 20.68
CA GLY A 678 9.19 -2.60 19.90
C GLY A 678 8.43 -3.12 18.67
N TRP A 679 8.67 -4.35 18.27
CA TRP A 679 7.98 -5.07 17.19
C TRP A 679 7.41 -6.37 17.73
N LEU A 680 6.40 -6.88 17.09
CA LEU A 680 5.69 -8.09 17.53
C LEU A 680 6.58 -9.29 17.74
#